data_2ca875023ee98997fe9726bf64beafb3
#
_entry.id   2ca875023ee98997fe9726bf64beafb3
#
_cell.length_a   1.000
_cell.length_b   1.000
_cell.length_c   1.000
_cell.angle_alpha   90.00
_cell.angle_beta   90.00
_cell.angle_gamma   90.00
#
_symmetry.space_group_name_H-M   'P 1'
#
loop_
_entity.id
_entity.type
_entity.pdbx_description
1 polymer ?
#
loop_
_entity_poly.entity_id
_entity_poly.type
_entity_poly.pdbx_seq_one_letter_code
_entity_poly.pdbx_strand_id
1 'polypeptide(L)'
;MTTIYWDVETYSECNLEGHGAHVYAIHKSTDGLLFCYAIDDGEIQTWMPGDPVPVVFANPADHKFVSDNWDFERQILEHVLVPRYGFAPIPLENHDCAQRLALANAYPAKVSRRCEALDLPFREDTDARAAMRRLSSPPPSKKPSKRKKVKTEDPDTLAAAFAAAREHDFKLLRERCQNDVATTRAAYNSPLLKPLLPEERHTLVLDAAINTRGICANVPFLQAVIALADEEYAAINARLSEMTEGEITAVTQVPRIKKAVNARGHKMTTLGKRSVSAVLAHQPDDFTQEILTLRKKGAYTVGGTAKRLLAHASPEDSRIRGALRYYGGATGRWSSPGPQLHGLNRNDSELSIDLVDAVLAGDHTTLAQHGDPLKVAANLCRAGLCAAPGHVLICADFGAVESRVTAWLAGEEWKLKGFREYDITHDERLHVYRQVAAQMLNINIDNVRQPERQTGKSGELACNFGGSIGAWRKITGDTDTPDAVLMGYIKKWRKAHPKIVRYWQLVGRAARAAIRTGKLQFVAPAPAPQVMAAYDGRALTLTLPSGRAITYPNARVVPSDKFEDGDPEVEFFDNARGQWTAVRAWGGKLVENIVQGTARDLLRDAIIRAEARGWKVVFHCHDELVVEAPEGSLSESEVLALLLESPPWAAGLPLGGKVHSGPLYLEALESPPKDKIAEQSTATNKPSATDTDWNAALEREFPRANGGPKPVDPVEDEAPQTTPVDEAAIRQRMAEQGLLGRARRLHKRPRHGRARASSPRQLRRLKRRRHRHQHCRRRRLHGRHRHPNARRGAGTVAVIRSADTSAGTRSQSTFTSTRTARPISGLISTSGFRHAGARNPTRNTSSTKMAIGPRAHPIPSFRIGYPS
;
A
#
# COMPACT_ATOMS: atom_id res chain seq x y z
N MET A 1 5.24 -35.17 -2.07
CA MET A 1 4.29 -34.38 -1.28
C MET A 1 3.17 -34.00 -2.22
N THR A 2 1.97 -34.48 -1.95
CA THR A 2 0.77 -34.22 -2.76
C THR A 2 0.32 -32.78 -2.56
N THR A 3 -0.13 -32.10 -3.61
CA THR A 3 -0.59 -30.71 -3.54
C THR A 3 -2.12 -30.66 -3.56
N ILE A 4 -2.69 -29.98 -2.58
CA ILE A 4 -4.12 -29.79 -2.42
C ILE A 4 -4.45 -28.34 -2.76
N TYR A 5 -5.21 -28.12 -3.81
CA TYR A 5 -5.74 -26.78 -4.17
C TYR A 5 -7.14 -26.66 -3.58
N TRP A 6 -7.44 -25.57 -2.89
CA TRP A 6 -8.70 -25.45 -2.17
C TRP A 6 -9.20 -24.01 -2.04
N ASP A 7 -10.50 -23.87 -1.85
CA ASP A 7 -11.22 -22.61 -1.66
C ASP A 7 -12.46 -22.87 -0.80
N VAL A 8 -12.91 -21.87 -0.03
CA VAL A 8 -14.04 -21.97 0.89
C VAL A 8 -14.98 -20.78 0.76
N GLU A 9 -16.26 -21.05 0.65
CA GLU A 9 -17.34 -20.07 0.66
C GLU A 9 -18.02 -20.03 2.03
N THR A 10 -18.28 -18.83 2.54
CA THR A 10 -18.73 -18.63 3.93
C THR A 10 -19.92 -17.69 4.03
N TYR A 11 -20.65 -17.80 5.16
CA TYR A 11 -21.64 -16.83 5.60
C TYR A 11 -21.17 -16.09 6.85
N SER A 12 -21.48 -14.82 6.99
CA SER A 12 -21.34 -14.08 8.24
C SER A 12 -22.22 -12.82 8.26
N GLU A 13 -22.66 -12.43 9.46
CA GLU A 13 -23.23 -11.10 9.73
C GLU A 13 -22.13 -10.03 9.84
N CYS A 14 -20.89 -10.43 10.07
CA CYS A 14 -19.74 -9.55 10.12
C CYS A 14 -19.31 -9.11 8.70
N ASN A 15 -19.01 -7.83 8.54
CA ASN A 15 -18.51 -7.31 7.26
C ASN A 15 -17.00 -7.54 7.14
N LEU A 16 -16.60 -8.45 6.23
CA LEU A 16 -15.20 -8.79 5.98
C LEU A 16 -14.32 -7.59 5.59
N GLU A 17 -14.81 -6.70 4.71
CA GLU A 17 -14.02 -5.53 4.27
C GLU A 17 -13.79 -4.53 5.41
N GLY A 18 -14.74 -4.42 6.33
CA GLY A 18 -14.69 -3.47 7.44
C GLY A 18 -13.89 -3.95 8.63
N HIS A 19 -13.82 -5.27 8.86
CA HIS A 19 -13.29 -5.86 10.10
C HIS A 19 -12.05 -6.75 9.88
N GLY A 20 -11.78 -7.16 8.63
CA GLY A 20 -10.68 -8.07 8.30
C GLY A 20 -11.00 -9.55 8.56
N ALA A 21 -10.12 -10.42 8.05
CA ALA A 21 -10.37 -11.86 8.01
C ALA A 21 -10.46 -12.48 9.41
N HIS A 22 -9.64 -12.06 10.36
CA HIS A 22 -9.64 -12.62 11.72
C HIS A 22 -10.95 -12.32 12.46
N VAL A 23 -11.33 -11.03 12.57
CA VAL A 23 -12.58 -10.62 13.26
C VAL A 23 -13.82 -11.23 12.57
N TYR A 24 -13.77 -11.34 11.25
CA TYR A 24 -14.80 -12.05 10.48
C TYR A 24 -14.89 -13.52 10.88
N ALA A 25 -13.75 -14.24 10.91
CA ALA A 25 -13.71 -15.68 11.16
C ALA A 25 -14.16 -16.06 12.58
N ILE A 26 -13.76 -15.26 13.61
CA ILE A 26 -14.16 -15.53 15.00
C ILE A 26 -15.58 -15.06 15.33
N HIS A 27 -16.26 -14.34 14.40
CA HIS A 27 -17.62 -13.87 14.66
C HIS A 27 -18.58 -15.05 14.79
N LYS A 28 -19.44 -15.03 15.83
CA LYS A 28 -20.35 -16.13 16.19
C LYS A 28 -21.24 -16.64 15.05
N SER A 29 -21.60 -15.76 14.10
CA SER A 29 -22.45 -16.09 12.95
C SER A 29 -21.68 -16.63 11.76
N THR A 30 -20.34 -16.60 11.79
CA THR A 30 -19.54 -17.07 10.67
C THR A 30 -19.58 -18.58 10.56
N ASP A 31 -19.90 -19.06 9.36
CA ASP A 31 -20.00 -20.49 9.09
C ASP A 31 -19.57 -20.83 7.67
N GLY A 32 -19.13 -22.09 7.45
CA GLY A 32 -18.85 -22.63 6.12
C GLY A 32 -20.14 -22.93 5.35
N LEU A 33 -20.24 -22.45 4.11
CA LEU A 33 -21.34 -22.81 3.22
C LEU A 33 -21.03 -24.04 2.38
N LEU A 34 -19.85 -24.06 1.81
CA LEU A 34 -19.28 -25.17 1.05
C LEU A 34 -17.77 -24.96 0.88
N PHE A 35 -17.10 -26.03 0.52
CA PHE A 35 -15.65 -26.09 0.38
C PHE A 35 -15.32 -26.92 -0.86
N CYS A 36 -14.48 -26.41 -1.75
CA CYS A 36 -14.03 -27.12 -2.93
C CYS A 36 -12.53 -27.40 -2.87
N TYR A 37 -12.09 -28.55 -3.33
CA TYR A 37 -10.69 -28.91 -3.37
C TYR A 37 -10.36 -29.87 -4.52
N ALA A 38 -9.09 -29.88 -4.93
CA ALA A 38 -8.54 -30.82 -5.90
C ALA A 38 -7.18 -31.32 -5.41
N ILE A 39 -6.92 -32.58 -5.66
CA ILE A 39 -5.67 -33.27 -5.33
C ILE A 39 -4.83 -33.32 -6.61
N ASP A 40 -3.66 -32.68 -6.62
CA ASP A 40 -2.79 -32.52 -7.79
C ASP A 40 -3.59 -32.10 -9.05
N ASP A 41 -3.57 -32.90 -10.11
CA ASP A 41 -4.33 -32.66 -11.37
C ASP A 41 -5.71 -33.35 -11.41
N GLY A 42 -6.13 -33.93 -10.28
CA GLY A 42 -7.40 -34.65 -10.16
C GLY A 42 -8.64 -33.77 -10.29
N GLU A 43 -9.80 -34.40 -10.29
CA GLU A 43 -11.11 -33.73 -10.34
C GLU A 43 -11.37 -32.89 -9.10
N ILE A 44 -12.10 -31.79 -9.28
CA ILE A 44 -12.46 -30.88 -8.19
C ILE A 44 -13.65 -31.49 -7.44
N GLN A 45 -13.43 -31.73 -6.17
CA GLN A 45 -14.41 -32.23 -5.23
C GLN A 45 -15.06 -31.09 -4.46
N THR A 46 -16.29 -31.34 -3.99
CA THR A 46 -17.02 -30.40 -3.13
C THR A 46 -17.36 -31.09 -1.82
N TRP A 47 -17.12 -30.44 -0.72
CA TRP A 47 -17.57 -30.81 0.62
C TRP A 47 -18.63 -29.81 1.09
N MET A 48 -19.64 -30.27 1.81
CA MET A 48 -20.68 -29.45 2.44
C MET A 48 -20.80 -29.78 3.91
N PRO A 49 -21.28 -28.84 4.76
CA PRO A 49 -21.60 -29.15 6.15
C PRO A 49 -22.48 -30.39 6.27
N GLY A 50 -22.00 -31.39 7.03
CA GLY A 50 -22.63 -32.70 7.18
C GLY A 50 -21.94 -33.85 6.42
N ASP A 51 -21.08 -33.51 5.44
CA ASP A 51 -20.25 -34.54 4.79
C ASP A 51 -19.06 -34.94 5.70
N PRO A 52 -18.54 -36.18 5.56
CA PRO A 52 -17.28 -36.55 6.23
C PRO A 52 -16.14 -35.66 5.83
N VAL A 53 -15.24 -35.30 6.80
CA VAL A 53 -14.02 -34.52 6.51
C VAL A 53 -13.14 -35.26 5.51
N PRO A 54 -12.72 -34.65 4.41
CA PRO A 54 -11.86 -35.30 3.44
C PRO A 54 -10.54 -35.76 4.07
N VAL A 55 -10.10 -36.98 3.76
CA VAL A 55 -8.94 -37.64 4.38
C VAL A 55 -7.68 -36.77 4.36
N VAL A 56 -7.45 -36.05 3.27
CA VAL A 56 -6.31 -35.13 3.13
C VAL A 56 -6.34 -33.94 4.10
N PHE A 57 -7.51 -33.54 4.61
CA PHE A 57 -7.70 -32.54 5.64
C PHE A 57 -7.81 -33.10 7.05
N ALA A 58 -7.94 -34.41 7.19
CA ALA A 58 -7.81 -35.09 8.48
C ALA A 58 -6.34 -35.36 8.84
N ASN A 59 -5.45 -35.48 7.84
CA ASN A 59 -4.02 -35.77 8.01
C ASN A 59 -3.17 -34.80 7.17
N PRO A 60 -3.10 -33.51 7.53
CA PRO A 60 -2.52 -32.49 6.64
C PRO A 60 -0.97 -32.46 6.62
N ALA A 61 -0.27 -33.14 7.53
CA ALA A 61 1.17 -33.04 7.67
C ALA A 61 1.96 -33.48 6.40
N ASP A 62 1.42 -34.45 5.64
CA ASP A 62 2.07 -35.02 4.47
C ASP A 62 1.73 -34.30 3.16
N HIS A 63 0.92 -33.27 3.23
CA HIS A 63 0.39 -32.58 2.06
C HIS A 63 0.81 -31.10 2.03
N LYS A 64 0.82 -30.54 0.82
CA LYS A 64 0.97 -29.11 0.59
C LYS A 64 -0.39 -28.52 0.21
N PHE A 65 -0.80 -27.47 0.89
CA PHE A 65 -2.09 -26.81 0.67
C PHE A 65 -1.92 -25.48 -0.01
N VAL A 66 -2.60 -25.26 -1.11
CA VAL A 66 -2.51 -24.03 -1.92
C VAL A 66 -3.90 -23.42 -2.04
N SER A 67 -4.05 -22.21 -1.53
CA SER A 67 -5.25 -21.39 -1.73
C SER A 67 -4.92 -20.10 -2.48
N ASP A 68 -5.94 -19.36 -2.89
CA ASP A 68 -5.70 -18.08 -3.58
C ASP A 68 -5.24 -16.99 -2.62
N ASN A 69 -5.92 -16.84 -1.50
CA ASN A 69 -5.64 -15.82 -0.49
C ASN A 69 -5.56 -16.46 0.90
N TRP A 70 -4.50 -17.19 1.14
CA TRP A 70 -4.33 -18.02 2.34
C TRP A 70 -4.60 -17.30 3.67
N ASP A 71 -4.47 -15.96 3.72
CA ASP A 71 -4.77 -15.19 4.93
C ASP A 71 -6.25 -15.32 5.34
N PHE A 72 -7.15 -15.42 4.37
CA PHE A 72 -8.59 -15.64 4.62
C PHE A 72 -8.89 -17.09 4.89
N GLU A 73 -8.50 -17.99 3.97
CA GLU A 73 -8.82 -19.42 4.04
C GLU A 73 -8.25 -20.03 5.32
N ARG A 74 -7.05 -19.60 5.75
CA ARG A 74 -6.45 -20.07 6.99
C ARG A 74 -7.26 -19.64 8.23
N GLN A 75 -7.75 -18.40 8.28
CA GLN A 75 -8.59 -17.95 9.39
C GLN A 75 -9.90 -18.71 9.46
N ILE A 76 -10.51 -19.01 8.32
CA ILE A 76 -11.73 -19.84 8.26
C ILE A 76 -11.42 -21.28 8.68
N LEU A 77 -10.31 -21.86 8.23
CA LEU A 77 -9.89 -23.18 8.67
C LEU A 77 -9.72 -23.22 10.20
N GLU A 78 -8.93 -22.32 10.77
CA GLU A 78 -8.58 -22.32 12.22
C GLU A 78 -9.80 -22.04 13.12
N HIS A 79 -10.65 -21.10 12.74
CA HIS A 79 -11.72 -20.60 13.62
C HIS A 79 -13.12 -21.14 13.30
N VAL A 80 -13.31 -21.78 12.13
CA VAL A 80 -14.59 -22.31 11.73
C VAL A 80 -14.52 -23.81 11.43
N LEU A 81 -13.67 -24.24 10.47
CA LEU A 81 -13.68 -25.63 10.01
C LEU A 81 -13.12 -26.60 11.05
N VAL A 82 -12.02 -26.25 11.72
CA VAL A 82 -11.41 -27.07 12.80
C VAL A 82 -12.38 -27.23 13.97
N PRO A 83 -12.88 -26.17 14.62
CA PRO A 83 -13.69 -26.31 15.83
C PRO A 83 -15.12 -26.82 15.57
N ARG A 84 -15.69 -26.60 14.39
CA ARG A 84 -17.09 -26.95 14.13
C ARG A 84 -17.27 -28.25 13.37
N TYR A 85 -16.32 -28.59 12.50
CA TYR A 85 -16.46 -29.69 11.56
C TYR A 85 -15.39 -30.77 11.71
N GLY A 86 -14.41 -30.58 12.62
CA GLY A 86 -13.40 -31.60 12.92
C GLY A 86 -12.29 -31.71 11.87
N PHE A 87 -12.06 -30.67 11.06
CA PHE A 87 -10.86 -30.58 10.24
C PHE A 87 -9.61 -30.56 11.14
N ALA A 88 -8.47 -31.03 10.64
CA ALA A 88 -7.22 -30.90 11.35
C ALA A 88 -6.55 -29.54 11.04
N PRO A 89 -5.84 -28.91 12.00
CA PRO A 89 -5.06 -27.70 11.74
C PRO A 89 -3.91 -28.01 10.78
N ILE A 90 -3.76 -27.20 9.73
CA ILE A 90 -2.68 -27.35 8.75
C ILE A 90 -1.45 -26.59 9.25
N PRO A 91 -0.25 -27.23 9.35
CA PRO A 91 0.99 -26.54 9.70
C PRO A 91 1.29 -25.36 8.76
N LEU A 92 1.81 -24.24 9.29
CA LEU A 92 2.08 -23.04 8.48
C LEU A 92 3.04 -23.30 7.31
N GLU A 93 4.02 -24.15 7.49
CA GLU A 93 4.97 -24.57 6.47
C GLU A 93 4.35 -25.38 5.34
N ASN A 94 3.18 -25.98 5.56
CA ASN A 94 2.45 -26.75 4.56
C ASN A 94 1.48 -25.89 3.72
N HIS A 95 1.23 -24.66 4.15
CA HIS A 95 0.44 -23.71 3.37
C HIS A 95 1.26 -23.05 2.26
N ASP A 96 0.61 -22.74 1.14
CA ASP A 96 1.11 -21.88 0.08
C ASP A 96 0.00 -21.01 -0.49
N CYS A 97 0.37 -19.96 -1.23
CA CYS A 97 -0.56 -18.94 -1.68
C CYS A 97 -0.29 -18.56 -3.13
N ALA A 98 -1.25 -18.79 -4.01
CA ALA A 98 -1.14 -18.43 -5.42
C ALA A 98 -1.02 -16.90 -5.61
N GLN A 99 -1.72 -16.12 -4.81
CA GLN A 99 -1.64 -14.65 -4.84
C GLN A 99 -0.25 -14.16 -4.41
N ARG A 100 0.36 -14.73 -3.35
CA ARG A 100 1.68 -14.33 -2.86
C ARG A 100 2.78 -14.72 -3.85
N LEU A 101 2.67 -15.90 -4.45
CA LEU A 101 3.58 -16.32 -5.52
C LEU A 101 3.51 -15.38 -6.73
N ALA A 102 2.29 -15.00 -7.13
CA ALA A 102 2.10 -14.05 -8.22
C ALA A 102 2.69 -12.67 -7.91
N LEU A 103 2.44 -12.14 -6.72
CA LEU A 103 3.00 -10.85 -6.27
C LEU A 103 4.52 -10.87 -6.24
N ALA A 104 5.15 -11.96 -5.78
CA ALA A 104 6.59 -12.11 -5.77
C ALA A 104 7.21 -12.12 -7.19
N ASN A 105 6.40 -12.48 -8.18
CA ASN A 105 6.76 -12.44 -9.60
C ASN A 105 6.28 -11.16 -10.32
N ALA A 106 5.85 -10.14 -9.57
CA ALA A 106 5.32 -8.86 -10.06
C ALA A 106 4.02 -8.97 -10.87
N TYR A 107 3.23 -10.02 -10.66
CA TYR A 107 1.89 -10.18 -11.24
C TYR A 107 0.80 -9.69 -10.29
N PRO A 108 -0.41 -9.34 -10.81
CA PRO A 108 -1.48 -8.77 -9.98
C PRO A 108 -2.02 -9.71 -8.90
N ALA A 109 -2.37 -9.16 -7.73
CA ALA A 109 -3.05 -9.90 -6.67
C ALA A 109 -4.49 -10.28 -7.06
N LYS A 110 -5.23 -9.38 -7.72
CA LYS A 110 -6.64 -9.62 -8.08
C LYS A 110 -6.74 -10.73 -9.14
N VAL A 111 -7.52 -11.78 -8.87
CA VAL A 111 -7.66 -12.99 -9.70
C VAL A 111 -7.90 -12.65 -11.16
N SER A 112 -8.92 -11.84 -11.49
CA SER A 112 -9.26 -11.49 -12.88
C SER A 112 -8.09 -10.81 -13.64
N ARG A 113 -7.33 -9.95 -12.97
CA ARG A 113 -6.15 -9.30 -13.55
C ARG A 113 -4.94 -10.23 -13.64
N ARG A 114 -4.81 -11.11 -12.67
CA ARG A 114 -3.76 -12.13 -12.67
C ARG A 114 -3.95 -13.10 -13.82
N CYS A 115 -5.18 -13.56 -14.05
CA CYS A 115 -5.50 -14.43 -15.19
C CYS A 115 -5.22 -13.73 -16.53
N GLU A 116 -5.64 -12.46 -16.67
CA GLU A 116 -5.30 -11.63 -17.84
C GLU A 116 -3.78 -11.55 -18.06
N ALA A 117 -3.02 -11.30 -16.99
CA ALA A 117 -1.57 -11.15 -17.03
C ALA A 117 -0.81 -12.47 -17.31
N LEU A 118 -1.36 -13.59 -16.84
CA LEU A 118 -0.81 -14.95 -17.02
C LEU A 118 -1.32 -15.65 -18.28
N ASP A 119 -2.18 -14.99 -19.06
CA ASP A 119 -2.80 -15.55 -20.26
C ASP A 119 -3.66 -16.80 -19.98
N LEU A 120 -4.36 -16.79 -18.82
CA LEU A 120 -5.24 -17.85 -18.35
C LEU A 120 -6.71 -17.53 -18.65
N PRO A 121 -7.53 -18.53 -18.97
CA PRO A 121 -8.96 -18.34 -19.13
C PRO A 121 -9.59 -17.92 -17.79
N PHE A 122 -10.32 -16.83 -17.79
CA PHE A 122 -11.09 -16.36 -16.64
C PHE A 122 -12.45 -15.86 -17.12
N ARG A 123 -13.52 -16.39 -16.51
CA ARG A 123 -14.88 -15.88 -16.71
C ARG A 123 -15.39 -15.33 -15.39
N GLU A 124 -15.63 -14.03 -15.35
CA GLU A 124 -16.38 -13.44 -14.24
C GLU A 124 -17.87 -13.75 -14.46
N ASP A 125 -18.40 -14.67 -13.67
CA ASP A 125 -19.83 -14.96 -13.66
C ASP A 125 -20.54 -13.97 -12.73
N THR A 126 -21.32 -13.06 -13.33
CA THR A 126 -22.06 -12.02 -12.61
C THR A 126 -23.20 -12.61 -11.76
N ASP A 127 -23.80 -13.71 -12.18
CA ASP A 127 -24.92 -14.35 -11.50
C ASP A 127 -24.42 -15.16 -10.31
N ALA A 128 -23.32 -15.88 -10.47
CA ALA A 128 -22.64 -16.55 -9.38
C ALA A 128 -22.13 -15.57 -8.32
N ARG A 129 -21.58 -14.42 -8.74
CA ARG A 129 -21.20 -13.35 -7.81
C ARG A 129 -22.40 -12.74 -7.07
N ALA A 130 -23.54 -12.62 -7.74
CA ALA A 130 -24.77 -12.16 -7.10
C ALA A 130 -25.31 -13.19 -6.11
N ALA A 131 -25.28 -14.49 -6.47
CA ALA A 131 -25.63 -15.61 -5.59
C ALA A 131 -24.74 -15.64 -4.34
N MET A 132 -23.41 -15.56 -4.50
CA MET A 132 -22.45 -15.46 -3.40
C MET A 132 -22.86 -14.34 -2.41
N ARG A 133 -23.12 -13.12 -2.90
CA ARG A 133 -23.51 -11.99 -2.03
C ARG A 133 -24.82 -12.23 -1.29
N ARG A 134 -25.78 -12.95 -1.89
CA ARG A 134 -27.05 -13.28 -1.22
C ARG A 134 -26.88 -14.34 -0.14
N LEU A 135 -25.97 -15.28 -0.37
CA LEU A 135 -25.73 -16.39 0.56
C LEU A 135 -24.73 -16.04 1.65
N SER A 136 -23.72 -15.19 1.36
CA SER A 136 -22.60 -14.89 2.27
C SER A 136 -22.88 -13.77 3.29
N SER A 137 -24.01 -13.07 3.19
CA SER A 137 -24.36 -11.98 4.10
C SER A 137 -25.85 -11.90 4.36
N PRO A 138 -26.27 -11.32 5.51
CA PRO A 138 -27.68 -11.13 5.78
C PRO A 138 -28.35 -10.27 4.70
N PRO A 139 -29.61 -10.51 4.38
CA PRO A 139 -30.31 -9.70 3.40
C PRO A 139 -30.30 -8.24 3.85
N PRO A 140 -30.05 -7.29 2.93
CA PRO A 140 -30.02 -5.88 3.28
C PRO A 140 -31.35 -5.48 3.93
N SER A 141 -31.29 -4.86 5.12
CA SER A 141 -32.45 -4.36 5.83
C SER A 141 -33.18 -3.33 4.94
N LYS A 142 -34.14 -3.78 4.17
CA LYS A 142 -34.97 -2.88 3.36
C LYS A 142 -35.83 -2.07 4.33
N LYS A 143 -35.55 -0.77 4.47
CA LYS A 143 -36.62 0.18 4.88
C LYS A 143 -37.77 -0.07 3.93
N PRO A 144 -39.01 -0.28 4.41
CA PRO A 144 -40.14 -0.60 3.55
C PRO A 144 -40.30 0.52 2.51
N SER A 145 -39.96 0.25 1.28
CA SER A 145 -40.26 1.16 0.19
C SER A 145 -41.76 1.14 0.02
N LYS A 146 -42.36 2.33 -0.08
CA LYS A 146 -43.78 2.50 -0.41
C LYS A 146 -44.08 2.01 -1.83
N ARG A 147 -43.77 0.76 -2.15
CA ARG A 147 -44.03 0.18 -3.46
C ARG A 147 -45.06 -0.94 -3.36
N LYS A 148 -46.17 -0.69 -4.06
CA LYS A 148 -47.21 -1.57 -4.58
C LYS A 148 -47.50 -2.83 -3.76
N LYS A 149 -48.71 -2.97 -3.25
CA LYS A 149 -49.32 -4.21 -2.81
C LYS A 149 -49.15 -5.25 -3.92
N VAL A 150 -48.21 -6.17 -3.69
CA VAL A 150 -48.13 -7.42 -4.45
C VAL A 150 -49.35 -8.21 -4.05
N LYS A 151 -50.09 -8.77 -5.04
CA LYS A 151 -51.15 -9.74 -4.80
C LYS A 151 -50.59 -10.79 -3.88
N THR A 152 -51.33 -11.15 -2.84
CA THR A 152 -51.01 -12.22 -1.90
C THR A 152 -50.94 -13.55 -2.67
N GLU A 153 -49.72 -13.95 -2.97
CA GLU A 153 -49.47 -15.36 -3.32
C GLU A 153 -49.53 -16.15 -2.01
N ASP A 154 -50.00 -17.40 -2.14
CA ASP A 154 -50.10 -18.35 -1.05
C ASP A 154 -48.73 -18.50 -0.34
N PRO A 155 -48.67 -18.46 1.03
CA PRO A 155 -47.42 -18.52 1.78
C PRO A 155 -46.57 -19.76 1.45
N ASP A 156 -47.19 -20.89 1.14
CA ASP A 156 -46.50 -22.13 0.82
C ASP A 156 -45.86 -22.09 -0.59
N THR A 157 -46.54 -21.46 -1.55
CA THR A 157 -45.98 -21.17 -2.87
C THR A 157 -44.81 -20.23 -2.80
N LEU A 158 -44.89 -19.23 -1.93
CA LEU A 158 -43.79 -18.25 -1.71
C LEU A 158 -42.59 -18.94 -1.03
N ALA A 159 -42.82 -19.80 -0.03
CA ALA A 159 -41.78 -20.58 0.64
C ALA A 159 -41.06 -21.52 -0.32
N ALA A 160 -41.81 -22.22 -1.17
CA ALA A 160 -41.25 -23.10 -2.21
C ALA A 160 -40.42 -22.34 -3.24
N ALA A 161 -40.87 -21.12 -3.64
CA ALA A 161 -40.12 -20.29 -4.56
C ALA A 161 -38.81 -19.76 -3.93
N PHE A 162 -38.80 -19.43 -2.64
CA PHE A 162 -37.60 -19.05 -1.91
C PHE A 162 -36.63 -20.25 -1.75
N ALA A 163 -37.12 -21.43 -1.46
CA ALA A 163 -36.31 -22.64 -1.38
C ALA A 163 -35.63 -22.95 -2.72
N ALA A 164 -36.39 -22.94 -3.81
CA ALA A 164 -35.87 -23.15 -5.17
C ALA A 164 -34.84 -22.08 -5.58
N ALA A 165 -35.10 -20.83 -5.25
CA ALA A 165 -34.14 -19.74 -5.51
C ALA A 165 -32.85 -19.93 -4.71
N ARG A 166 -32.93 -20.40 -3.47
CA ARG A 166 -31.77 -20.69 -2.62
C ARG A 166 -30.97 -21.88 -3.16
N GLU A 167 -31.65 -22.95 -3.61
CA GLU A 167 -30.99 -24.08 -4.24
C GLU A 167 -30.23 -23.68 -5.52
N HIS A 168 -30.87 -22.86 -6.36
CA HIS A 168 -30.23 -22.29 -7.53
C HIS A 168 -29.01 -21.47 -7.17
N ASP A 169 -29.08 -20.60 -6.15
CA ASP A 169 -27.94 -19.79 -5.66
C ASP A 169 -26.82 -20.71 -5.15
N PHE A 170 -27.10 -21.79 -4.44
CA PHE A 170 -26.10 -22.76 -3.99
C PHE A 170 -25.43 -23.49 -5.15
N LYS A 171 -26.18 -23.83 -6.22
CA LYS A 171 -25.60 -24.40 -7.44
C LYS A 171 -24.58 -23.43 -8.06
N LEU A 172 -24.96 -22.16 -8.24
CA LEU A 172 -24.05 -21.13 -8.78
C LEU A 172 -22.86 -20.91 -7.89
N LEU A 173 -23.03 -20.93 -6.57
CA LEU A 173 -21.95 -20.79 -5.60
C LEU A 173 -20.93 -21.92 -5.69
N ARG A 174 -21.43 -23.19 -5.83
CA ARG A 174 -20.59 -24.37 -6.03
C ARG A 174 -19.78 -24.27 -7.31
N GLU A 175 -20.41 -23.95 -8.44
CA GLU A 175 -19.74 -23.77 -9.72
C GLU A 175 -18.67 -22.69 -9.63
N ARG A 176 -18.93 -21.62 -8.89
CA ARG A 176 -17.96 -20.55 -8.62
C ARG A 176 -16.77 -21.06 -7.82
N CYS A 177 -16.97 -21.70 -6.68
CA CYS A 177 -15.92 -22.23 -5.82
C CYS A 177 -15.04 -23.24 -6.60
N GLN A 178 -15.65 -24.12 -7.41
CA GLN A 178 -14.93 -25.04 -8.29
C GLN A 178 -14.06 -24.29 -9.31
N ASN A 179 -14.58 -23.22 -9.92
CA ASN A 179 -13.81 -22.37 -10.84
C ASN A 179 -12.68 -21.63 -10.13
N ASP A 180 -12.88 -21.20 -8.89
CA ASP A 180 -11.85 -20.51 -8.10
C ASP A 180 -10.71 -21.49 -7.76
N VAL A 181 -10.99 -22.77 -7.41
CA VAL A 181 -9.98 -23.84 -7.26
C VAL A 181 -9.24 -24.12 -8.57
N ALA A 182 -9.98 -24.28 -9.69
CA ALA A 182 -9.35 -24.49 -11.01
C ALA A 182 -8.43 -23.34 -11.40
N THR A 183 -8.86 -22.12 -11.16
CA THR A 183 -8.09 -20.90 -11.45
C THR A 183 -6.86 -20.79 -10.56
N THR A 184 -6.99 -21.10 -9.27
CA THR A 184 -5.88 -21.13 -8.30
C THR A 184 -4.82 -22.13 -8.73
N ARG A 185 -5.23 -23.37 -9.09
CA ARG A 185 -4.34 -24.41 -9.61
C ARG A 185 -3.61 -23.96 -10.89
N ALA A 186 -4.35 -23.44 -11.86
CA ALA A 186 -3.79 -22.97 -13.12
C ALA A 186 -2.80 -21.80 -12.91
N ALA A 187 -3.14 -20.84 -12.04
CA ALA A 187 -2.29 -19.72 -11.73
C ALA A 187 -1.02 -20.15 -10.99
N TYR A 188 -1.16 -21.00 -9.97
CA TYR A 188 -0.02 -21.47 -9.18
C TYR A 188 0.98 -22.27 -10.01
N ASN A 189 0.52 -23.10 -10.94
CA ASN A 189 1.34 -23.93 -11.84
C ASN A 189 1.75 -23.19 -13.13
N SER A 190 1.46 -21.91 -13.26
CA SER A 190 1.82 -21.16 -14.46
C SER A 190 3.35 -21.16 -14.67
N PRO A 191 3.85 -21.49 -15.87
CA PRO A 191 5.28 -21.47 -16.17
C PRO A 191 5.89 -20.06 -16.13
N LEU A 192 5.06 -19.03 -16.00
CA LEU A 192 5.49 -17.64 -15.88
C LEU A 192 5.81 -17.26 -14.44
N LEU A 193 5.38 -18.03 -13.46
CA LEU A 193 5.69 -17.81 -12.05
C LEU A 193 6.89 -18.67 -11.65
N LYS A 194 7.91 -18.02 -11.10
CA LYS A 194 9.08 -18.68 -10.54
C LYS A 194 8.79 -19.03 -9.07
N PRO A 195 9.19 -20.22 -8.60
CA PRO A 195 9.05 -20.57 -7.19
C PRO A 195 9.77 -19.55 -6.28
N LEU A 196 9.30 -19.42 -5.06
CA LEU A 196 10.00 -18.63 -4.04
C LEU A 196 11.33 -19.28 -3.69
N LEU A 197 12.35 -18.46 -3.44
CA LEU A 197 13.60 -18.91 -2.83
C LEU A 197 13.33 -19.47 -1.42
N PRO A 198 14.16 -20.39 -0.91
CA PRO A 198 13.97 -20.96 0.42
C PRO A 198 13.83 -19.90 1.51
N GLU A 199 14.65 -18.83 1.49
CA GLU A 199 14.61 -17.73 2.43
C GLU A 199 13.30 -16.92 2.31
N GLU A 200 12.80 -16.75 1.09
CA GLU A 200 11.52 -16.06 0.86
C GLU A 200 10.34 -16.95 1.27
N ARG A 201 10.43 -18.25 1.09
CA ARG A 201 9.45 -19.20 1.60
C ARG A 201 9.40 -19.18 3.13
N HIS A 202 10.56 -19.22 3.79
CA HIS A 202 10.66 -19.09 5.25
C HIS A 202 10.09 -17.73 5.72
N THR A 203 10.41 -16.65 5.03
CA THR A 203 9.85 -15.33 5.31
C THR A 203 8.32 -15.31 5.22
N LEU A 204 7.74 -16.01 4.24
CA LEU A 204 6.28 -16.10 4.10
C LEU A 204 5.64 -16.82 5.30
N VAL A 205 6.27 -17.86 5.81
CA VAL A 205 5.83 -18.57 7.04
C VAL A 205 5.92 -17.65 8.26
N LEU A 206 7.01 -16.90 8.41
CA LEU A 206 7.17 -15.92 9.50
C LEU A 206 6.15 -14.77 9.38
N ASP A 207 5.88 -14.28 8.18
CA ASP A 207 4.82 -13.28 7.92
C ASP A 207 3.46 -13.76 8.43
N ALA A 208 3.12 -15.02 8.18
CA ALA A 208 1.89 -15.62 8.70
C ALA A 208 1.89 -15.71 10.23
N ALA A 209 3.00 -16.09 10.85
CA ALA A 209 3.13 -16.15 12.32
C ALA A 209 2.99 -14.76 12.95
N ILE A 210 3.62 -13.73 12.37
CA ILE A 210 3.51 -12.32 12.79
C ILE A 210 2.07 -11.83 12.65
N ASN A 211 1.43 -12.10 11.52
CA ASN A 211 0.02 -11.73 11.27
C ASN A 211 -0.95 -12.45 12.21
N THR A 212 -0.66 -13.70 12.61
CA THR A 212 -1.44 -14.44 13.62
C THR A 212 -1.27 -13.85 15.01
N ARG A 213 -0.06 -13.47 15.38
CA ARG A 213 0.24 -12.83 16.66
C ARG A 213 -0.42 -11.47 16.75
N GLY A 214 -0.25 -10.63 15.74
CA GLY A 214 -0.79 -9.28 15.66
C GLY A 214 -0.21 -8.33 16.70
N ILE A 215 -0.62 -7.06 16.63
CA ILE A 215 -0.25 -5.99 17.57
C ILE A 215 -1.48 -5.52 18.34
N CYS A 216 -1.36 -5.20 19.61
CA CYS A 216 -2.47 -4.71 20.42
C CYS A 216 -2.94 -3.32 19.99
N ALA A 217 -4.25 -3.10 20.00
CA ALA A 217 -4.88 -1.80 19.86
C ALA A 217 -5.10 -1.17 21.24
N ASN A 218 -4.73 0.09 21.37
CA ASN A 218 -5.08 0.92 22.55
C ASN A 218 -6.54 1.35 22.43
N VAL A 219 -7.45 0.46 22.81
CA VAL A 219 -8.90 0.66 22.68
C VAL A 219 -9.39 1.93 23.36
N PRO A 220 -9.01 2.25 24.63
CA PRO A 220 -9.43 3.50 25.26
C PRO A 220 -9.01 4.74 24.47
N PHE A 221 -7.76 4.80 24.03
CA PHE A 221 -7.26 5.91 23.23
C PHE A 221 -8.00 6.06 21.89
N LEU A 222 -8.23 4.95 21.16
CA LEU A 222 -8.97 4.97 19.91
C LEU A 222 -10.41 5.45 20.10
N GLN A 223 -11.08 5.08 21.21
CA GLN A 223 -12.41 5.55 21.55
C GLN A 223 -12.42 7.06 21.85
N ALA A 224 -11.44 7.54 22.63
CA ALA A 224 -11.27 8.96 22.92
C ALA A 224 -11.01 9.79 21.64
N VAL A 225 -10.15 9.30 20.74
CA VAL A 225 -9.93 9.94 19.42
C VAL A 225 -11.21 10.00 18.59
N ILE A 226 -12.05 8.96 18.66
CA ILE A 226 -13.33 8.94 17.93
C ILE A 226 -14.27 10.01 18.50
N ALA A 227 -14.40 10.10 19.85
CA ALA A 227 -15.23 11.10 20.52
C ALA A 227 -14.78 12.52 20.17
N LEU A 228 -13.48 12.82 20.37
CA LEU A 228 -12.87 14.10 20.00
C LEU A 228 -13.14 14.47 18.53
N ALA A 229 -12.96 13.51 17.62
CA ALA A 229 -13.16 13.77 16.19
C ALA A 229 -14.63 14.00 15.84
N ASP A 230 -15.56 13.27 16.45
CA ASP A 230 -16.99 13.43 16.20
C ASP A 230 -17.48 14.79 16.74
N GLU A 231 -16.97 15.29 17.89
CA GLU A 231 -17.25 16.63 18.44
C GLU A 231 -16.70 17.74 17.54
N GLU A 232 -15.44 17.67 17.15
CA GLU A 232 -14.81 18.65 16.27
C GLU A 232 -15.51 18.71 14.90
N TYR A 233 -15.85 17.57 14.31
CA TYR A 233 -16.61 17.54 13.05
C TYR A 233 -18.02 18.10 13.21
N ALA A 234 -18.68 17.89 14.35
CA ALA A 234 -19.98 18.48 14.62
C ALA A 234 -19.88 20.00 14.68
N ALA A 235 -18.89 20.56 15.38
CA ALA A 235 -18.64 22.00 15.46
C ALA A 235 -18.32 22.59 14.07
N ILE A 236 -17.44 21.97 13.29
CA ILE A 236 -17.12 22.39 11.93
C ILE A 236 -18.36 22.37 11.03
N ASN A 237 -19.17 21.32 11.11
CA ASN A 237 -20.39 21.19 10.28
C ASN A 237 -21.47 22.18 10.69
N ALA A 238 -21.66 22.46 11.99
CA ALA A 238 -22.56 23.49 12.48
C ALA A 238 -22.15 24.86 11.94
N ARG A 239 -20.86 25.20 12.03
CA ARG A 239 -20.38 26.49 11.53
C ARG A 239 -20.51 26.62 10.01
N LEU A 240 -20.23 25.53 9.24
CA LEU A 240 -20.49 25.52 7.81
C LEU A 240 -21.96 25.72 7.45
N SER A 241 -22.87 25.13 8.23
CA SER A 241 -24.30 25.26 8.02
C SER A 241 -24.75 26.69 8.31
N GLU A 242 -24.29 27.29 9.40
CA GLU A 242 -24.57 28.66 9.78
C GLU A 242 -24.12 29.67 8.69
N MET A 243 -22.85 29.65 8.32
CA MET A 243 -22.26 30.58 7.34
C MET A 243 -22.79 30.41 5.92
N THR A 244 -23.47 29.30 5.61
CA THR A 244 -24.03 29.01 4.29
C THR A 244 -25.58 28.87 4.31
N GLU A 245 -26.23 29.35 5.37
CA GLU A 245 -27.70 29.29 5.53
C GLU A 245 -28.29 27.88 5.28
N GLY A 246 -27.53 26.83 5.69
CA GLY A 246 -27.93 25.44 5.52
C GLY A 246 -27.59 24.82 4.15
N GLU A 247 -26.99 25.56 3.21
CA GLU A 247 -26.59 24.98 1.91
C GLU A 247 -25.50 23.92 2.04
N ILE A 248 -24.57 24.11 3.01
CA ILE A 248 -23.46 23.18 3.25
C ILE A 248 -23.56 22.74 4.70
N THR A 249 -24.00 21.50 4.91
CA THR A 249 -24.22 20.91 6.23
C THR A 249 -23.12 19.95 6.68
N ALA A 250 -22.13 19.70 5.83
CA ALA A 250 -21.01 18.81 6.16
C ALA A 250 -19.75 19.16 5.36
N VAL A 251 -18.60 19.10 6.04
CA VAL A 251 -17.27 19.35 5.47
C VAL A 251 -16.89 18.35 4.36
N THR A 252 -17.58 17.20 4.31
CA THR A 252 -17.43 16.18 3.27
C THR A 252 -18.15 16.52 1.95
N GLN A 253 -19.01 17.54 1.93
CA GLN A 253 -19.71 18.01 0.73
C GLN A 253 -18.79 18.84 -0.18
N VAL A 254 -17.64 18.26 -0.56
CA VAL A 254 -16.58 18.89 -1.38
C VAL A 254 -17.11 19.60 -2.64
N PRO A 255 -18.06 19.03 -3.43
CA PRO A 255 -18.59 19.71 -4.60
C PRO A 255 -19.33 21.02 -4.24
N ARG A 256 -20.08 21.07 -3.13
CA ARG A 256 -20.80 22.26 -2.67
C ARG A 256 -19.84 23.35 -2.19
N ILE A 257 -18.85 22.98 -1.34
CA ILE A 257 -17.79 23.89 -0.88
C ILE A 257 -17.05 24.49 -2.08
N LYS A 258 -16.64 23.65 -3.03
CA LYS A 258 -15.98 24.12 -4.25
C LYS A 258 -16.84 25.09 -5.06
N LYS A 259 -18.15 24.83 -5.18
CA LYS A 259 -19.10 25.72 -5.87
C LYS A 259 -19.19 27.08 -5.15
N ALA A 260 -19.31 27.10 -3.83
CA ALA A 260 -19.40 28.32 -3.03
C ALA A 260 -18.14 29.20 -3.16
N VAL A 261 -16.96 28.60 -3.08
CA VAL A 261 -15.67 29.29 -3.24
C VAL A 261 -15.49 29.80 -4.67
N ASN A 262 -15.85 29.01 -5.70
CA ASN A 262 -15.71 29.42 -7.09
C ASN A 262 -16.69 30.52 -7.48
N ALA A 263 -17.87 30.60 -6.84
CA ALA A 263 -18.82 31.68 -7.03
C ALA A 263 -18.27 33.06 -6.58
N ARG A 264 -17.20 33.06 -5.74
CA ARG A 264 -16.48 34.26 -5.27
C ARG A 264 -15.22 34.56 -6.09
N GLY A 265 -15.11 34.00 -7.30
CA GLY A 265 -14.05 34.32 -8.24
C GLY A 265 -12.84 33.39 -8.20
N HIS A 266 -12.80 32.43 -7.25
CA HIS A 266 -11.69 31.46 -7.18
C HIS A 266 -11.92 30.30 -8.16
N LYS A 267 -10.93 30.01 -9.01
CA LYS A 267 -11.03 28.93 -10.04
C LYS A 267 -10.46 27.61 -9.54
N MET A 268 -11.00 27.07 -8.42
CA MET A 268 -10.53 25.82 -7.87
C MET A 268 -11.06 24.62 -8.64
N THR A 269 -10.19 23.74 -9.09
CA THR A 269 -10.53 22.44 -9.70
C THR A 269 -10.66 21.34 -8.66
N THR A 270 -9.92 21.45 -7.54
CA THR A 270 -9.87 20.50 -6.43
C THR A 270 -9.75 21.23 -5.09
N LEU A 271 -10.23 20.61 -4.00
CA LEU A 271 -10.03 21.08 -2.62
C LEU A 271 -8.94 20.26 -1.89
N GLY A 272 -7.95 19.77 -2.63
CA GLY A 272 -6.77 19.13 -2.04
C GLY A 272 -5.88 20.11 -1.27
N LYS A 273 -5.07 19.59 -0.33
CA LYS A 273 -4.22 20.37 0.59
C LYS A 273 -3.46 21.52 -0.11
N ARG A 274 -2.82 21.24 -1.26
CA ARG A 274 -2.05 22.25 -2.02
C ARG A 274 -2.93 23.37 -2.56
N SER A 275 -4.06 23.01 -3.20
CA SER A 275 -4.97 24.02 -3.79
C SER A 275 -5.61 24.90 -2.72
N VAL A 276 -5.98 24.33 -1.58
CA VAL A 276 -6.52 25.08 -0.44
C VAL A 276 -5.46 25.99 0.15
N SER A 277 -4.25 25.49 0.42
CA SER A 277 -3.15 26.30 0.97
C SER A 277 -2.73 27.43 0.02
N ALA A 278 -2.74 27.21 -1.28
CA ALA A 278 -2.42 28.25 -2.26
C ALA A 278 -3.44 29.41 -2.24
N VAL A 279 -4.75 29.11 -2.14
CA VAL A 279 -5.76 30.17 -2.05
C VAL A 279 -5.67 30.91 -0.72
N LEU A 280 -5.50 30.19 0.39
CA LEU A 280 -5.36 30.80 1.72
C LEU A 280 -4.12 31.72 1.84
N ALA A 281 -3.02 31.40 1.16
CA ALA A 281 -1.80 32.21 1.14
C ALA A 281 -1.98 33.58 0.46
N HIS A 282 -2.98 33.74 -0.41
CA HIS A 282 -3.30 34.99 -1.09
C HIS A 282 -4.34 35.84 -0.37
N GLN A 283 -4.61 35.57 0.90
CA GLN A 283 -5.56 36.32 1.76
C GLN A 283 -6.90 36.58 1.02
N PRO A 284 -7.70 35.53 0.72
CA PRO A 284 -8.99 35.68 0.08
C PRO A 284 -9.99 36.43 0.98
N ASP A 285 -11.19 36.74 0.45
CA ASP A 285 -12.28 37.27 1.25
C ASP A 285 -12.58 36.41 2.50
N ASP A 286 -13.17 37.03 3.54
CA ASP A 286 -13.39 36.39 4.85
C ASP A 286 -14.18 35.08 4.76
N PHE A 287 -15.22 35.03 3.92
CA PHE A 287 -16.00 33.83 3.72
C PHE A 287 -15.14 32.71 3.12
N THR A 288 -14.36 33.03 2.07
CA THR A 288 -13.47 32.05 1.45
C THR A 288 -12.36 31.60 2.40
N GLN A 289 -11.80 32.54 3.16
CA GLN A 289 -10.82 32.27 4.21
C GLN A 289 -11.38 31.28 5.23
N GLU A 290 -12.57 31.57 5.77
CA GLU A 290 -13.19 30.75 6.80
C GLU A 290 -13.59 29.36 6.27
N ILE A 291 -14.32 29.28 5.17
CA ILE A 291 -14.79 28.00 4.62
C ILE A 291 -13.64 27.07 4.21
N LEU A 292 -12.53 27.61 3.66
CA LEU A 292 -11.35 26.83 3.34
C LEU A 292 -10.56 26.43 4.58
N THR A 293 -10.54 27.27 5.62
CA THR A 293 -9.94 26.93 6.93
C THR A 293 -10.71 25.79 7.58
N LEU A 294 -12.04 25.85 7.64
CA LEU A 294 -12.88 24.77 8.13
C LEU A 294 -12.70 23.50 7.29
N ARG A 295 -12.62 23.63 5.96
CA ARG A 295 -12.33 22.50 5.08
C ARG A 295 -10.94 21.89 5.34
N LYS A 296 -9.91 22.71 5.62
CA LYS A 296 -8.57 22.25 5.95
C LYS A 296 -8.56 21.49 7.27
N LYS A 297 -9.22 22.00 8.32
CA LYS A 297 -9.40 21.33 9.61
C LYS A 297 -10.18 20.02 9.44
N GLY A 298 -11.32 20.03 8.81
CA GLY A 298 -12.15 18.83 8.58
C GLY A 298 -11.60 17.87 7.49
N ALA A 299 -10.41 18.11 6.95
CA ALA A 299 -9.74 17.18 6.05
C ALA A 299 -8.92 16.09 6.78
N TYR A 300 -8.68 16.24 8.08
CA TYR A 300 -8.06 15.18 8.87
C TYR A 300 -9.01 13.99 8.98
N THR A 301 -8.50 12.79 8.72
CA THR A 301 -9.30 11.55 8.72
C THR A 301 -9.07 10.72 9.99
N VAL A 302 -8.62 11.36 11.07
CA VAL A 302 -8.18 10.68 12.30
C VAL A 302 -9.30 9.84 12.92
N GLY A 303 -10.52 10.37 13.04
CA GLY A 303 -11.66 9.60 13.53
C GLY A 303 -11.99 8.37 12.69
N GLY A 304 -11.89 8.50 11.34
CA GLY A 304 -12.03 7.37 10.42
C GLY A 304 -10.90 6.34 10.55
N THR A 305 -9.68 6.80 10.82
CA THR A 305 -8.54 5.92 11.10
C THR A 305 -8.75 5.17 12.41
N ALA A 306 -9.12 5.85 13.50
CA ALA A 306 -9.39 5.22 14.78
C ALA A 306 -10.57 4.22 14.69
N LYS A 307 -11.67 4.57 14.03
CA LYS A 307 -12.80 3.64 13.78
C LYS A 307 -12.36 2.39 13.02
N ARG A 308 -11.48 2.54 12.04
CA ARG A 308 -10.95 1.40 11.27
C ARG A 308 -10.02 0.52 12.11
N LEU A 309 -9.10 1.08 12.90
CA LEU A 309 -8.23 0.32 13.79
C LEU A 309 -9.07 -0.47 14.80
N LEU A 310 -10.04 0.18 15.43
CA LEU A 310 -10.93 -0.45 16.41
C LEU A 310 -11.77 -1.58 15.78
N ALA A 311 -12.25 -1.41 14.56
CA ALA A 311 -13.01 -2.44 13.85
C ALA A 311 -12.19 -3.70 13.51
N HIS A 312 -10.86 -3.57 13.38
CA HIS A 312 -9.95 -4.69 13.11
C HIS A 312 -9.36 -5.29 14.39
N ALA A 313 -9.57 -4.66 15.54
CA ALA A 313 -9.15 -5.20 16.84
C ALA A 313 -10.05 -6.39 17.22
N SER A 314 -9.43 -7.51 17.58
CA SER A 314 -10.14 -8.68 18.08
C SER A 314 -10.88 -8.34 19.38
N PRO A 315 -12.15 -8.70 19.53
CA PRO A 315 -12.88 -8.50 20.78
C PRO A 315 -12.35 -9.37 21.93
N GLU A 316 -11.53 -10.39 21.65
CA GLU A 316 -11.00 -11.33 22.65
C GLU A 316 -9.79 -10.76 23.38
N ASP A 317 -8.87 -10.10 22.68
CA ASP A 317 -7.59 -9.64 23.22
C ASP A 317 -7.12 -8.29 22.67
N SER A 318 -7.97 -7.59 21.98
CA SER A 318 -7.71 -6.28 21.36
C SER A 318 -6.57 -6.27 20.31
N ARG A 319 -6.11 -7.44 19.82
CA ARG A 319 -5.04 -7.50 18.82
C ARG A 319 -5.58 -7.31 17.40
N ILE A 320 -4.87 -6.52 16.62
CA ILE A 320 -5.10 -6.35 15.18
C ILE A 320 -4.25 -7.40 14.46
N ARG A 321 -4.92 -8.35 13.81
CA ARG A 321 -4.33 -9.49 13.10
C ARG A 321 -4.51 -9.35 11.59
N GLY A 322 -3.65 -10.04 10.79
CA GLY A 322 -3.74 -10.03 9.33
C GLY A 322 -3.48 -8.65 8.72
N ALA A 323 -2.74 -7.78 9.42
CA ALA A 323 -2.50 -6.40 9.01
C ALA A 323 -1.40 -6.24 7.95
N LEU A 324 -0.57 -7.24 7.74
CA LEU A 324 0.58 -7.20 6.85
C LEU A 324 0.34 -8.07 5.61
N ARG A 325 0.70 -7.53 4.45
CA ARG A 325 0.68 -8.27 3.19
C ARG A 325 2.09 -8.43 2.65
N TYR A 326 2.58 -9.67 2.65
CA TYR A 326 3.82 -10.06 2.02
C TYR A 326 3.84 -9.69 0.53
N TYR A 327 4.93 -9.10 0.04
CA TYR A 327 5.07 -8.60 -1.34
C TYR A 327 3.95 -7.63 -1.76
N GLY A 328 3.51 -6.77 -0.87
CA GLY A 328 2.53 -5.73 -1.19
C GLY A 328 3.00 -4.70 -2.22
N GLY A 329 4.31 -4.53 -2.37
CA GLY A 329 4.96 -3.71 -3.38
C GLY A 329 5.85 -4.53 -4.33
N ALA A 330 6.02 -4.08 -5.56
CA ALA A 330 6.81 -4.77 -6.60
C ALA A 330 8.29 -4.98 -6.24
N THR A 331 8.83 -4.22 -5.29
CA THR A 331 10.20 -4.37 -4.76
C THR A 331 10.31 -5.44 -3.66
N GLY A 332 9.20 -6.07 -3.27
CA GLY A 332 9.09 -7.03 -2.18
C GLY A 332 8.76 -6.42 -0.82
N ARG A 333 8.62 -5.08 -0.74
CA ARG A 333 8.16 -4.41 0.49
C ARG A 333 6.76 -4.88 0.86
N TRP A 334 6.53 -5.02 2.16
CA TRP A 334 5.20 -5.30 2.69
C TRP A 334 4.27 -4.10 2.50
N SER A 335 2.99 -4.35 2.45
CA SER A 335 1.94 -3.33 2.58
C SER A 335 1.01 -3.70 3.73
N SER A 336 0.23 -2.75 4.21
CA SER A 336 -0.76 -2.96 5.26
C SER A 336 -2.16 -2.64 4.72
N PRO A 337 -2.82 -3.59 4.06
CA PRO A 337 -4.22 -3.43 3.66
C PRO A 337 -5.16 -3.51 4.89
N GLY A 338 -6.43 -3.14 4.73
CA GLY A 338 -7.40 -3.14 5.83
C GLY A 338 -7.12 -2.03 6.84
N PRO A 339 -6.48 -2.29 7.98
CA PRO A 339 -6.23 -1.29 9.02
C PRO A 339 -5.25 -0.19 8.58
N GLN A 340 -4.45 -0.42 7.54
CA GLN A 340 -3.49 0.54 6.96
C GLN A 340 -2.45 1.06 7.97
N LEU A 341 -1.88 0.17 8.78
CA LEU A 341 -0.92 0.51 9.83
C LEU A 341 0.33 1.24 9.30
N HIS A 342 0.82 0.88 8.10
CA HIS A 342 1.96 1.56 7.46
C HIS A 342 1.68 3.02 7.07
N GLY A 343 0.41 3.43 7.06
CA GLY A 343 -0.03 4.79 6.75
C GLY A 343 -0.26 5.68 7.97
N LEU A 344 0.01 5.19 9.18
CA LEU A 344 -0.09 6.01 10.39
C LEU A 344 0.98 7.10 10.37
N ASN A 345 0.59 8.33 10.70
CA ASN A 345 1.51 9.46 10.71
C ASN A 345 2.72 9.16 11.59
N ARG A 346 3.93 9.48 11.09
CA ARG A 346 5.10 9.57 11.94
C ARG A 346 5.01 10.87 12.72
N ASN A 347 5.39 10.83 13.99
CA ASN A 347 5.37 12.00 14.84
C ASN A 347 6.35 13.05 14.29
N ASP A 348 5.88 14.29 14.18
CA ASP A 348 6.77 15.44 14.16
C ASP A 348 7.17 15.68 15.62
N SER A 349 8.38 15.47 15.92
CA SER A 349 9.34 15.67 16.99
C SER A 349 9.01 16.41 18.32
N GLU A 350 7.77 16.67 18.73
CA GLU A 350 7.46 17.41 19.97
C GLU A 350 6.19 16.90 20.70
N LEU A 351 5.82 15.63 20.46
CA LEU A 351 4.64 15.07 21.09
C LEU A 351 5.05 14.34 22.38
N SER A 352 4.57 14.82 23.51
CA SER A 352 4.74 14.20 24.82
C SER A 352 3.65 13.19 25.11
N ILE A 353 3.89 12.32 26.07
CA ILE A 353 2.90 11.40 26.62
C ILE A 353 1.70 12.16 27.19
N ASP A 354 1.93 13.39 27.73
CA ASP A 354 0.89 14.25 28.29
C ASP A 354 -0.23 14.57 27.26
N LEU A 355 0.10 14.64 25.98
CA LEU A 355 -0.90 14.85 24.92
C LEU A 355 -1.75 13.59 24.67
N VAL A 356 -1.22 12.41 24.92
CA VAL A 356 -2.00 11.17 24.89
C VAL A 356 -3.00 11.19 26.05
N ASP A 357 -2.57 11.60 27.23
CA ASP A 357 -3.42 11.74 28.42
C ASP A 357 -4.46 12.83 28.21
N ALA A 358 -4.11 13.95 27.59
CA ALA A 358 -5.07 15.00 27.23
C ALA A 358 -6.16 14.50 26.27
N VAL A 359 -5.81 13.66 25.28
CA VAL A 359 -6.79 13.01 24.39
C VAL A 359 -7.69 12.06 25.18
N LEU A 360 -7.11 11.24 26.06
CA LEU A 360 -7.86 10.31 26.92
C LEU A 360 -8.85 11.03 27.86
N ALA A 361 -8.44 12.20 28.38
CA ALA A 361 -9.26 13.03 29.26
C ALA A 361 -10.29 13.89 28.49
N GLY A 362 -10.21 13.97 27.15
CA GLY A 362 -11.02 14.92 26.37
C GLY A 362 -10.66 16.38 26.64
N ASP A 363 -9.42 16.69 27.04
CA ASP A 363 -8.96 18.05 27.35
C ASP A 363 -8.65 18.84 26.08
N HIS A 364 -9.70 19.41 25.48
CA HIS A 364 -9.59 20.28 24.31
C HIS A 364 -8.71 21.52 24.55
N THR A 365 -8.63 21.99 25.80
CA THR A 365 -7.88 23.21 26.15
C THR A 365 -6.37 22.95 26.00
N THR A 366 -5.89 21.88 26.58
CA THR A 366 -4.49 21.46 26.45
C THR A 366 -4.17 21.12 25.00
N LEU A 367 -5.03 20.39 24.28
CA LEU A 367 -4.80 20.07 22.87
C LEU A 367 -4.73 21.33 22.00
N ALA A 368 -5.59 22.33 22.25
CA ALA A 368 -5.60 23.58 21.49
C ALA A 368 -4.34 24.44 21.68
N GLN A 369 -3.65 24.33 22.82
CA GLN A 369 -2.35 24.98 23.04
C GLN A 369 -1.25 24.46 22.11
N HIS A 370 -1.37 23.19 21.67
CA HIS A 370 -0.46 22.52 20.75
C HIS A 370 -0.93 22.55 19.29
N GLY A 371 -2.05 23.21 19.02
CA GLY A 371 -2.60 23.41 17.69
C GLY A 371 -4.03 22.93 17.50
N ASP A 372 -4.40 22.63 16.26
CA ASP A 372 -5.73 22.09 15.93
C ASP A 372 -5.88 20.69 16.56
N PRO A 373 -6.92 20.44 17.39
CA PRO A 373 -7.07 19.16 18.11
C PRO A 373 -7.11 17.94 17.18
N LEU A 374 -7.76 18.06 15.99
CA LEU A 374 -7.77 16.98 15.00
C LEU A 374 -6.36 16.71 14.42
N LYS A 375 -5.54 17.75 14.26
CA LYS A 375 -4.16 17.61 13.82
C LYS A 375 -3.30 16.97 14.90
N VAL A 376 -3.43 17.38 16.14
CA VAL A 376 -2.71 16.79 17.29
C VAL A 376 -3.06 15.31 17.41
N ALA A 377 -4.35 14.97 17.43
CA ALA A 377 -4.80 13.57 17.46
C ALA A 377 -4.31 12.77 16.24
N ALA A 378 -4.26 13.37 15.04
CA ALA A 378 -3.73 12.71 13.84
C ALA A 378 -2.24 12.40 13.95
N ASN A 379 -1.46 13.25 14.59
CA ASN A 379 -0.05 13.02 14.85
C ASN A 379 0.18 11.97 15.93
N LEU A 380 -0.75 11.82 16.87
CA LEU A 380 -0.73 10.80 17.93
C LEU A 380 -1.30 9.45 17.49
N CYS A 381 -1.75 9.27 16.24
CA CYS A 381 -2.41 8.04 15.77
C CYS A 381 -1.64 6.75 16.08
N ARG A 382 -0.31 6.79 16.17
CA ARG A 382 0.52 5.63 16.53
C ARG A 382 0.29 5.17 17.97
N ALA A 383 -0.11 6.06 18.89
CA ALA A 383 -0.52 5.69 20.25
C ALA A 383 -1.79 4.81 20.29
N GLY A 384 -2.51 4.71 19.17
CA GLY A 384 -3.58 3.72 18.97
C GLY A 384 -3.10 2.25 18.91
N LEU A 385 -1.78 2.01 18.90
CA LEU A 385 -1.16 0.70 18.99
C LEU A 385 -0.33 0.64 20.28
N CYS A 386 -0.37 -0.48 20.98
CA CYS A 386 0.29 -0.65 22.28
C CYS A 386 0.83 -2.07 22.46
N ALA A 387 1.61 -2.25 23.51
CA ALA A 387 2.00 -3.57 23.99
C ALA A 387 0.85 -4.24 24.76
N ALA A 388 0.93 -5.55 24.92
CA ALA A 388 0.08 -6.27 25.86
C ALA A 388 0.39 -5.84 27.31
N PRO A 389 -0.55 -6.01 28.25
CA PRO A 389 -0.30 -5.72 29.68
C PRO A 389 0.97 -6.40 30.18
N GLY A 390 1.83 -5.66 30.89
CA GLY A 390 3.12 -6.13 31.44
C GLY A 390 4.20 -6.35 30.37
N HIS A 391 4.00 -5.84 29.16
CA HIS A 391 4.97 -5.87 28.06
C HIS A 391 5.28 -4.45 27.57
N VAL A 392 6.36 -4.35 26.81
CA VAL A 392 6.78 -3.16 26.08
C VAL A 392 6.95 -3.49 24.60
N LEU A 393 6.74 -2.49 23.74
CA LEU A 393 7.17 -2.51 22.35
C LEU A 393 8.58 -1.95 22.27
N ILE A 394 9.49 -2.68 21.64
CA ILE A 394 10.85 -2.22 21.34
C ILE A 394 10.91 -2.01 19.84
N CYS A 395 11.01 -0.75 19.44
CA CYS A 395 10.94 -0.30 18.05
C CYS A 395 12.32 0.12 17.57
N ALA A 396 12.92 -0.63 16.66
CA ALA A 396 14.22 -0.34 16.08
C ALA A 396 14.10 0.00 14.59
N ASP A 397 14.62 1.14 14.15
CA ASP A 397 14.48 1.70 12.80
C ASP A 397 15.86 1.94 12.16
N PHE A 398 16.03 1.56 10.89
CA PHE A 398 17.26 1.84 10.16
C PHE A 398 17.39 3.33 9.82
N GLY A 399 18.50 3.93 10.16
CA GLY A 399 18.82 5.32 9.86
C GLY A 399 19.25 5.53 8.41
N ALA A 400 18.45 6.24 7.61
CA ALA A 400 18.75 6.63 6.22
C ALA A 400 19.16 5.44 5.32
N VAL A 401 18.53 4.28 5.48
CA VAL A 401 18.92 3.03 4.83
C VAL A 401 19.00 3.12 3.30
N GLU A 402 18.06 3.81 2.66
CA GLU A 402 18.08 3.97 1.19
C GLU A 402 19.32 4.76 0.72
N SER A 403 19.73 5.77 1.49
CA SER A 403 20.93 6.55 1.20
C SER A 403 22.21 5.72 1.39
N ARG A 404 22.28 4.91 2.45
CA ARG A 404 23.40 4.00 2.74
C ARG A 404 23.52 2.92 1.66
N VAL A 405 22.44 2.26 1.32
CA VAL A 405 22.39 1.23 0.27
C VAL A 405 22.76 1.81 -1.08
N THR A 406 22.28 3.01 -1.45
CA THR A 406 22.64 3.64 -2.73
C THR A 406 24.13 3.96 -2.79
N ALA A 407 24.69 4.53 -1.71
CA ALA A 407 26.12 4.83 -1.64
C ALA A 407 26.97 3.57 -1.72
N TRP A 408 26.57 2.50 -1.06
CA TRP A 408 27.27 1.22 -1.06
C TRP A 408 27.27 0.56 -2.45
N LEU A 409 26.10 0.47 -3.10
CA LEU A 409 25.96 -0.09 -4.45
C LEU A 409 26.74 0.70 -5.49
N ALA A 410 26.79 2.02 -5.35
CA ALA A 410 27.51 2.91 -6.27
C ALA A 410 29.01 3.04 -5.94
N GLY A 411 29.44 2.67 -4.73
CA GLY A 411 30.80 2.90 -4.22
C GLY A 411 31.11 4.39 -3.97
N GLU A 412 30.14 5.18 -3.50
CA GLU A 412 30.29 6.63 -3.18
C GLU A 412 31.02 6.79 -1.83
N GLU A 413 32.35 6.64 -1.84
CA GLU A 413 33.17 6.40 -0.65
C GLU A 413 33.16 7.53 0.36
N TRP A 414 33.12 8.81 -0.06
CA TRP A 414 33.06 9.92 0.88
C TRP A 414 31.81 9.82 1.78
N LYS A 415 30.70 9.37 1.20
CA LYS A 415 29.42 9.23 1.90
C LYS A 415 29.41 8.00 2.81
N LEU A 416 29.99 6.89 2.35
CA LEU A 416 30.18 5.68 3.17
C LEU A 416 31.10 5.97 4.38
N LYS A 417 32.18 6.73 4.16
CA LYS A 417 33.05 7.18 5.25
C LYS A 417 32.29 8.04 6.25
N GLY A 418 31.51 9.01 5.78
CA GLY A 418 30.68 9.86 6.64
C GLY A 418 29.69 9.07 7.48
N PHE A 419 29.06 8.04 6.92
CA PHE A 419 28.19 7.15 7.69
C PHE A 419 28.95 6.37 8.76
N ARG A 420 30.10 5.76 8.43
CA ARG A 420 30.89 4.99 9.41
C ARG A 420 31.37 5.88 10.57
N GLU A 421 31.84 7.07 10.27
CA GLU A 421 32.30 8.03 11.29
C GLU A 421 31.15 8.55 12.15
N TYR A 422 29.99 8.86 11.53
CA TYR A 422 28.79 9.29 12.26
C TYR A 422 28.28 8.19 13.22
N ASP A 423 28.23 6.95 12.76
CA ASP A 423 27.71 5.83 13.56
C ASP A 423 28.61 5.55 14.80
N ILE A 424 29.90 5.94 14.76
CA ILE A 424 30.83 5.77 15.88
C ILE A 424 30.82 6.99 16.80
N THR A 425 30.85 8.20 16.22
CA THR A 425 31.11 9.43 16.97
C THR A 425 29.85 10.18 17.36
N HIS A 426 28.73 9.92 16.65
CA HIS A 426 27.50 10.69 16.74
C HIS A 426 27.69 12.21 16.53
N ASP A 427 28.81 12.59 15.87
CA ASP A 427 29.04 14.00 15.53
C ASP A 427 28.03 14.43 14.46
N GLU A 428 27.11 15.32 14.84
CA GLU A 428 26.07 15.84 13.97
C GLU A 428 26.60 16.50 12.68
N ARG A 429 27.85 16.98 12.65
CA ARG A 429 28.50 17.48 11.44
C ARG A 429 28.67 16.40 10.37
N LEU A 430 28.82 15.14 10.80
CA LEU A 430 28.95 13.97 9.91
C LEU A 430 27.60 13.43 9.45
N HIS A 431 26.48 13.90 10.02
CA HIS A 431 25.16 13.47 9.61
C HIS A 431 24.92 13.77 8.13
N VAL A 432 24.52 12.76 7.34
CA VAL A 432 24.42 12.85 5.87
C VAL A 432 23.64 14.06 5.36
N TYR A 433 22.54 14.43 6.02
CA TYR A 433 21.72 15.57 5.58
C TYR A 433 22.42 16.91 5.79
N ARG A 434 23.29 17.04 6.80
CA ARG A 434 24.11 18.22 7.00
C ARG A 434 25.24 18.30 5.97
N GLN A 435 25.92 17.18 5.69
CA GLN A 435 26.97 17.13 4.66
C GLN A 435 26.41 17.47 3.27
N VAL A 436 25.25 16.89 2.93
CA VAL A 436 24.56 17.20 1.66
C VAL A 436 24.13 18.66 1.60
N ALA A 437 23.62 19.23 2.69
CA ALA A 437 23.26 20.64 2.76
C ALA A 437 24.50 21.55 2.53
N ALA A 438 25.59 21.28 3.24
CA ALA A 438 26.84 22.06 3.09
C ALA A 438 27.33 22.06 1.64
N GLN A 439 27.31 20.90 0.97
CA GLN A 439 27.72 20.79 -0.43
C GLN A 439 26.75 21.47 -1.40
N MET A 440 25.44 21.34 -1.19
CA MET A 440 24.43 21.93 -2.07
C MET A 440 24.37 23.45 -1.95
N LEU A 441 24.47 23.95 -0.72
CA LEU A 441 24.39 25.39 -0.43
C LEU A 441 25.77 26.09 -0.57
N ASN A 442 26.85 25.29 -0.63
CA ASN A 442 28.24 25.78 -0.65
C ASN A 442 28.57 26.60 0.60
N ILE A 443 28.24 26.10 1.77
CA ILE A 443 28.48 26.69 3.07
C ILE A 443 29.35 25.81 3.95
N ASN A 444 30.02 26.38 4.96
CA ASN A 444 30.73 25.59 5.96
C ASN A 444 29.72 24.70 6.72
N ILE A 445 30.10 23.44 7.01
CA ILE A 445 29.30 22.49 7.74
C ILE A 445 28.83 22.98 9.12
N ASP A 446 29.66 23.78 9.78
CA ASP A 446 29.37 24.40 11.08
C ASP A 446 28.24 25.45 11.01
N ASN A 447 27.96 25.96 9.82
CA ASN A 447 26.89 26.93 9.55
C ASN A 447 25.57 26.25 9.14
N VAL A 448 25.52 24.90 9.01
CA VAL A 448 24.30 24.21 8.67
C VAL A 448 23.37 24.16 9.89
N ARG A 449 22.33 24.98 9.87
CA ARG A 449 21.25 25.00 10.86
C ARG A 449 20.12 24.04 10.44
N GLN A 450 19.00 24.00 11.19
CA GLN A 450 17.86 23.14 10.87
C GLN A 450 17.21 23.40 9.49
N PRO A 451 17.02 24.66 9.03
CA PRO A 451 16.49 24.92 7.69
C PRO A 451 17.40 24.37 6.58
N GLU A 452 18.72 24.58 6.71
CA GLU A 452 19.69 24.06 5.74
C GLU A 452 19.74 22.54 5.78
N ARG A 453 19.75 21.94 6.97
CA ARG A 453 19.67 20.48 7.15
C ARG A 453 18.40 19.91 6.49
N GLN A 454 17.25 20.60 6.62
CA GLN A 454 16.02 20.20 5.95
C GLN A 454 16.14 20.29 4.43
N THR A 455 16.82 21.32 3.90
CA THR A 455 17.14 21.44 2.48
C THR A 455 18.03 20.28 2.02
N GLY A 456 19.05 19.91 2.81
CA GLY A 456 19.89 18.74 2.54
C GLY A 456 19.11 17.42 2.55
N LYS A 457 18.19 17.22 3.52
CA LYS A 457 17.29 16.09 3.56
C LYS A 457 16.41 16.02 2.31
N SER A 458 15.86 17.16 1.90
CA SER A 458 15.02 17.24 0.70
C SER A 458 15.81 16.92 -0.58
N GLY A 459 17.04 17.45 -0.66
CA GLY A 459 17.97 17.15 -1.76
C GLY A 459 18.34 15.69 -1.84
N GLU A 460 18.66 15.07 -0.71
CA GLU A 460 18.98 13.66 -0.65
C GLU A 460 17.81 12.79 -1.12
N LEU A 461 16.62 13.03 -0.59
CA LEU A 461 15.42 12.26 -0.96
C LEU A 461 14.99 12.49 -2.41
N ALA A 462 15.13 13.71 -2.94
CA ALA A 462 14.73 14.05 -4.29
C ALA A 462 15.72 13.56 -5.35
N CYS A 463 17.02 13.62 -5.07
CA CYS A 463 18.06 13.41 -6.08
C CYS A 463 18.63 11.99 -6.08
N ASN A 464 18.53 11.25 -4.98
CA ASN A 464 19.18 9.94 -4.82
C ASN A 464 18.90 8.94 -5.97
N PHE A 465 17.72 9.04 -6.57
CA PHE A 465 17.29 8.21 -7.70
C PHE A 465 17.15 9.02 -9.00
N GLY A 466 17.88 10.14 -9.09
CA GLY A 466 17.94 10.98 -10.28
C GLY A 466 16.71 11.84 -10.51
N GLY A 467 15.92 12.09 -9.48
CA GLY A 467 14.82 13.04 -9.52
C GLY A 467 15.30 14.45 -9.88
N SER A 468 14.37 15.29 -10.33
CA SER A 468 14.61 16.68 -10.70
C SER A 468 13.59 17.57 -9.97
N ILE A 469 13.36 18.80 -10.42
CA ILE A 469 12.45 19.80 -9.83
C ILE A 469 11.10 19.18 -9.46
N GLY A 470 10.51 18.35 -10.34
CA GLY A 470 9.23 17.70 -10.07
C GLY A 470 9.26 16.76 -8.85
N ALA A 471 10.36 16.01 -8.64
CA ALA A 471 10.57 15.19 -7.46
C ALA A 471 10.76 16.04 -6.20
N TRP A 472 11.57 17.09 -6.29
CA TRP A 472 11.76 18.04 -5.21
C TRP A 472 10.44 18.62 -4.72
N ARG A 473 9.67 19.23 -5.63
CA ARG A 473 8.36 19.82 -5.33
C ARG A 473 7.35 18.80 -4.78
N LYS A 474 7.43 17.56 -5.25
CA LYS A 474 6.57 16.50 -4.72
C LYS A 474 6.89 16.16 -3.26
N ILE A 475 8.16 16.16 -2.89
CA ILE A 475 8.64 15.79 -1.53
C ILE A 475 8.42 16.96 -0.56
N THR A 476 8.85 18.14 -0.93
CA THR A 476 8.81 19.31 -0.04
C THR A 476 7.45 20.00 0.01
N GLY A 477 6.66 19.90 -1.06
CA GLY A 477 5.49 20.75 -1.26
C GLY A 477 5.81 22.17 -1.70
N ASP A 478 7.11 22.52 -1.84
CA ASP A 478 7.60 23.83 -2.24
C ASP A 478 7.09 24.19 -3.64
N THR A 479 6.35 25.29 -3.73
CA THR A 479 5.84 25.87 -4.98
C THR A 479 6.47 27.22 -5.28
N ASP A 480 7.19 27.81 -4.33
CA ASP A 480 7.56 29.21 -4.31
C ASP A 480 9.02 29.41 -4.76
N THR A 481 9.90 28.45 -4.44
CA THR A 481 11.31 28.53 -4.89
C THR A 481 11.38 28.45 -6.42
N PRO A 482 12.05 29.41 -7.08
CA PRO A 482 12.23 29.42 -8.54
C PRO A 482 12.91 28.16 -9.06
N ASP A 483 12.47 27.69 -10.24
CA ASP A 483 13.01 26.47 -10.89
C ASP A 483 14.54 26.56 -11.10
N ALA A 484 15.07 27.73 -11.39
CA ALA A 484 16.51 27.94 -11.58
C ALA A 484 17.31 27.65 -10.30
N VAL A 485 16.79 28.04 -9.12
CA VAL A 485 17.40 27.80 -7.81
C VAL A 485 17.37 26.31 -7.50
N LEU A 486 16.20 25.67 -7.63
CA LEU A 486 16.07 24.22 -7.42
C LEU A 486 16.98 23.44 -8.36
N MET A 487 17.06 23.83 -9.63
CA MET A 487 17.98 23.20 -10.58
C MET A 487 19.44 23.39 -10.20
N GLY A 488 19.79 24.56 -9.62
CA GLY A 488 21.10 24.83 -9.05
C GLY A 488 21.46 23.83 -7.95
N TYR A 489 20.55 23.59 -6.99
CA TYR A 489 20.73 22.59 -5.93
C TYR A 489 20.90 21.18 -6.48
N ILE A 490 20.05 20.78 -7.44
CA ILE A 490 20.13 19.47 -8.08
C ILE A 490 21.45 19.26 -8.82
N LYS A 491 21.94 20.27 -9.55
CA LYS A 491 23.25 20.20 -10.24
C LYS A 491 24.39 20.04 -9.26
N LYS A 492 24.41 20.82 -8.16
CA LYS A 492 25.42 20.71 -7.12
C LYS A 492 25.38 19.33 -6.44
N TRP A 493 24.19 18.81 -6.12
CA TRP A 493 24.04 17.47 -5.58
C TRP A 493 24.65 16.41 -6.50
N ARG A 494 24.28 16.44 -7.80
CA ARG A 494 24.80 15.48 -8.80
C ARG A 494 26.32 15.58 -8.96
N LYS A 495 26.88 16.78 -8.88
CA LYS A 495 28.35 17.01 -8.92
C LYS A 495 29.04 16.39 -7.71
N ALA A 496 28.41 16.46 -6.54
CA ALA A 496 28.94 15.89 -5.29
C ALA A 496 28.79 14.35 -5.21
N HIS A 497 27.93 13.75 -6.05
CA HIS A 497 27.64 12.30 -6.04
C HIS A 497 27.91 11.65 -7.41
N PRO A 498 29.11 11.74 -7.96
CA PRO A 498 29.38 11.33 -9.35
C PRO A 498 29.23 9.82 -9.55
N LYS A 499 29.56 9.00 -8.54
CA LYS A 499 29.45 7.53 -8.64
C LYS A 499 27.99 7.08 -8.58
N ILE A 500 27.14 7.74 -7.79
CA ILE A 500 25.69 7.48 -7.78
C ILE A 500 25.08 7.83 -9.14
N VAL A 501 25.43 8.98 -9.70
CA VAL A 501 24.96 9.39 -11.05
C VAL A 501 25.40 8.38 -12.11
N ARG A 502 26.64 7.92 -12.06
CA ARG A 502 27.16 6.86 -12.96
C ARG A 502 26.40 5.55 -12.76
N TYR A 503 26.08 5.18 -11.52
CA TYR A 503 25.37 3.95 -11.20
C TYR A 503 24.00 3.89 -11.86
N TRP A 504 23.23 4.98 -11.93
CA TRP A 504 21.97 5.01 -12.68
C TRP A 504 22.16 4.62 -14.15
N GLN A 505 23.22 5.13 -14.78
CA GLN A 505 23.55 4.81 -16.17
C GLN A 505 23.96 3.34 -16.35
N LEU A 506 24.76 2.81 -15.40
CA LEU A 506 25.20 1.42 -15.43
C LEU A 506 24.03 0.45 -15.35
N VAL A 507 23.10 0.67 -14.39
CA VAL A 507 21.89 -0.15 -14.25
C VAL A 507 21.01 -0.07 -15.52
N GLY A 508 20.79 1.12 -16.04
CA GLY A 508 20.00 1.30 -17.26
C GLY A 508 20.64 0.59 -18.47
N ARG A 509 21.97 0.69 -18.62
CA ARG A 509 22.71 0.00 -19.69
C ARG A 509 22.64 -1.52 -19.56
N ALA A 510 22.88 -2.06 -18.35
CA ALA A 510 22.83 -3.49 -18.09
C ALA A 510 21.44 -4.07 -18.37
N ALA A 511 20.37 -3.41 -17.91
CA ALA A 511 19.00 -3.82 -18.18
C ALA A 511 18.67 -3.86 -19.69
N ARG A 512 19.02 -2.80 -20.42
CA ARG A 512 18.81 -2.74 -21.87
C ARG A 512 19.66 -3.77 -22.63
N ALA A 513 20.91 -3.98 -22.21
CA ALA A 513 21.80 -4.97 -22.81
C ALA A 513 21.26 -6.39 -22.58
N ALA A 514 20.80 -6.72 -21.37
CA ALA A 514 20.17 -8.00 -21.07
C ALA A 514 18.98 -8.28 -21.99
N ILE A 515 18.07 -7.32 -22.16
CA ILE A 515 16.89 -7.46 -23.04
C ILE A 515 17.29 -7.63 -24.51
N ARG A 516 18.29 -6.88 -25.00
CA ARG A 516 18.71 -6.92 -26.39
C ARG A 516 19.48 -8.18 -26.77
N THR A 517 20.30 -8.68 -25.85
CA THR A 517 21.24 -9.77 -26.13
C THR A 517 20.78 -11.12 -25.59
N GLY A 518 19.85 -11.16 -24.63
CA GLY A 518 19.47 -12.35 -23.86
C GLY A 518 20.62 -12.89 -22.97
N LYS A 519 21.71 -12.14 -22.81
CA LYS A 519 22.84 -12.53 -21.97
C LYS A 519 22.76 -11.88 -20.60
N LEU A 520 23.28 -12.58 -19.59
CA LEU A 520 23.46 -12.05 -18.24
C LEU A 520 24.39 -10.82 -18.29
N GLN A 521 24.02 -9.77 -17.59
CA GLN A 521 24.80 -8.54 -17.46
C GLN A 521 25.06 -8.24 -15.98
N PHE A 522 26.30 -7.93 -15.65
CA PHE A 522 26.67 -7.37 -14.34
C PHE A 522 26.55 -5.84 -14.41
N VAL A 523 25.97 -5.24 -13.37
CA VAL A 523 25.79 -3.77 -13.32
C VAL A 523 27.10 -3.06 -13.09
N ALA A 524 27.95 -3.58 -12.20
CA ALA A 524 29.26 -3.03 -11.89
C ALA A 524 30.32 -4.16 -11.85
N PRO A 525 31.61 -3.86 -12.15
CA PRO A 525 32.69 -4.84 -12.00
C PRO A 525 32.94 -5.16 -10.52
N ALA A 526 33.45 -6.35 -10.25
CA ALA A 526 33.95 -6.72 -8.92
C ALA A 526 35.09 -5.75 -8.49
N PRO A 527 35.25 -5.44 -7.19
CA PRO A 527 34.60 -6.05 -6.01
C PRO A 527 33.29 -5.38 -5.58
N ALA A 528 32.66 -4.56 -6.40
CA ALA A 528 31.39 -3.92 -6.05
C ALA A 528 30.31 -4.95 -5.73
N PRO A 529 29.33 -4.60 -4.89
CA PRO A 529 28.15 -5.45 -4.63
C PRO A 529 27.46 -5.83 -5.93
N GLN A 530 27.24 -7.13 -6.14
CA GLN A 530 26.79 -7.61 -7.44
C GLN A 530 25.29 -7.47 -7.61
N VAL A 531 24.90 -6.62 -8.55
CA VAL A 531 23.55 -6.59 -9.11
C VAL A 531 23.63 -7.12 -10.54
N MET A 532 22.75 -8.05 -10.89
CA MET A 532 22.76 -8.70 -12.19
C MET A 532 21.44 -8.47 -12.92
N ALA A 533 21.50 -8.26 -14.23
CA ALA A 533 20.33 -8.16 -15.09
C ALA A 533 20.28 -9.38 -16.03
N ALA A 534 19.17 -10.09 -16.03
CA ALA A 534 18.91 -11.22 -16.91
C ALA A 534 17.57 -11.07 -17.63
N TYR A 535 17.45 -11.64 -18.83
CA TYR A 535 16.23 -11.62 -19.62
C TYR A 535 15.93 -13.01 -20.17
N ASP A 536 14.72 -13.52 -19.89
CA ASP A 536 14.31 -14.87 -20.27
C ASP A 536 13.52 -14.95 -21.59
N GLY A 537 13.49 -13.86 -22.35
CA GLY A 537 12.70 -13.72 -23.58
C GLY A 537 11.36 -13.01 -23.37
N ARG A 538 10.90 -12.86 -22.12
CA ARG A 538 9.66 -12.20 -21.76
C ARG A 538 9.83 -11.20 -20.59
N ALA A 539 10.48 -11.61 -19.51
CA ALA A 539 10.68 -10.79 -18.33
C ALA A 539 12.15 -10.39 -18.14
N LEU A 540 12.40 -9.15 -17.76
CA LEU A 540 13.68 -8.72 -17.22
C LEU A 540 13.67 -9.02 -15.72
N THR A 541 14.75 -9.57 -15.19
CA THR A 541 14.99 -9.73 -13.76
C THR A 541 16.24 -8.96 -13.35
N LEU A 542 16.15 -8.25 -12.22
CA LEU A 542 17.29 -7.65 -11.54
C LEU A 542 17.53 -8.41 -10.25
N THR A 543 18.62 -9.19 -10.21
CA THR A 543 19.02 -9.94 -9.02
C THR A 543 19.80 -9.02 -8.09
N LEU A 544 19.35 -8.94 -6.84
CA LEU A 544 19.91 -8.12 -5.77
C LEU A 544 21.12 -8.81 -5.13
N PRO A 545 21.96 -8.10 -4.35
CA PRO A 545 23.07 -8.72 -3.61
C PRO A 545 22.64 -9.85 -2.68
N SER A 546 21.42 -9.82 -2.16
CA SER A 546 20.80 -10.88 -1.35
C SER A 546 20.49 -12.17 -2.13
N GLY A 547 20.65 -12.19 -3.45
CA GLY A 547 20.25 -13.29 -4.33
C GLY A 547 18.78 -13.21 -4.79
N ARG A 548 17.94 -12.40 -4.16
CA ARG A 548 16.53 -12.21 -4.56
C ARG A 548 16.42 -11.41 -5.86
N ALA A 549 15.46 -11.74 -6.70
CA ALA A 549 15.22 -11.03 -7.96
C ALA A 549 13.98 -10.14 -7.90
N ILE A 550 14.08 -8.98 -8.54
CA ILE A 550 12.92 -8.14 -8.91
C ILE A 550 12.58 -8.43 -10.36
N THR A 551 11.33 -8.77 -10.63
CA THR A 551 10.84 -9.15 -11.97
C THR A 551 10.10 -7.99 -12.63
N TYR A 552 10.34 -7.82 -13.94
CA TYR A 552 9.67 -6.84 -14.80
C TYR A 552 9.03 -7.58 -15.98
N PRO A 553 7.75 -7.96 -15.88
CA PRO A 553 7.07 -8.77 -16.88
C PRO A 553 6.93 -8.05 -18.23
N ASN A 554 7.00 -8.82 -19.33
CA ASN A 554 6.84 -8.32 -20.69
C ASN A 554 7.79 -7.16 -21.04
N ALA A 555 9.04 -7.22 -20.54
CA ALA A 555 10.01 -6.16 -20.66
C ALA A 555 10.50 -5.99 -22.11
N ARG A 556 10.61 -4.74 -22.55
CA ARG A 556 11.19 -4.37 -23.86
C ARG A 556 11.89 -3.03 -23.80
N VAL A 557 12.82 -2.80 -24.70
CA VAL A 557 13.50 -1.51 -24.86
C VAL A 557 12.70 -0.64 -25.80
N VAL A 558 12.38 0.59 -25.37
CA VAL A 558 11.62 1.58 -26.15
C VAL A 558 12.36 2.92 -26.17
N PRO A 559 12.15 3.77 -27.21
CA PRO A 559 12.65 5.14 -27.19
C PRO A 559 12.09 5.91 -26.00
N SER A 560 12.83 6.90 -25.48
CA SER A 560 12.34 7.79 -24.45
C SER A 560 11.25 8.70 -24.98
N ASP A 561 10.15 8.89 -24.22
CA ASP A 561 9.10 9.87 -24.55
C ASP A 561 9.44 11.28 -24.04
N LYS A 562 10.46 11.39 -23.18
CA LYS A 562 10.74 12.64 -22.46
C LYS A 562 11.75 13.53 -23.17
N PHE A 563 12.64 12.90 -23.94
CA PHE A 563 13.72 13.60 -24.63
C PHE A 563 13.93 12.94 -26.00
N GLU A 564 13.96 13.72 -27.08
CA GLU A 564 14.18 13.22 -28.46
C GLU A 564 15.51 12.45 -28.60
N ASP A 565 16.57 12.92 -27.89
CA ASP A 565 17.90 12.30 -27.85
C ASP A 565 18.17 11.56 -26.53
N GLY A 566 17.13 11.23 -25.76
CA GLY A 566 17.27 10.57 -24.46
C GLY A 566 17.65 9.09 -24.60
N ASP A 567 18.37 8.58 -23.59
CA ASP A 567 18.63 7.14 -23.46
C ASP A 567 17.31 6.34 -23.54
N PRO A 568 17.27 5.24 -24.31
CA PRO A 568 16.09 4.37 -24.35
C PRO A 568 15.67 3.88 -22.96
N GLU A 569 14.37 3.74 -22.75
CA GLU A 569 13.80 3.27 -21.50
C GLU A 569 13.44 1.78 -21.56
N VAL A 570 13.28 1.16 -20.39
CA VAL A 570 12.71 -0.18 -20.26
C VAL A 570 11.21 -0.03 -20.06
N GLU A 571 10.41 -0.55 -20.98
CA GLU A 571 8.96 -0.66 -20.82
C GLU A 571 8.62 -2.07 -20.34
N PHE A 572 7.76 -2.18 -19.36
CA PHE A 572 7.29 -3.44 -18.78
C PHE A 572 5.86 -3.29 -18.27
N PHE A 573 5.22 -4.40 -17.95
CA PHE A 573 3.86 -4.36 -17.40
C PHE A 573 3.89 -4.34 -15.88
N ASP A 574 3.02 -3.51 -15.30
CA ASP A 574 2.85 -3.37 -13.85
C ASP A 574 1.36 -3.20 -13.53
N ASN A 575 0.97 -3.53 -12.31
CA ASN A 575 -0.37 -3.30 -11.78
C ASN A 575 -0.57 -1.84 -11.34
N ALA A 576 -0.23 -0.90 -12.22
CA ALA A 576 -0.32 0.51 -11.95
C ALA A 576 -1.79 0.96 -11.78
N ARG A 577 -2.10 1.54 -10.61
CA ARG A 577 -3.45 2.03 -10.27
C ARG A 577 -4.54 0.97 -10.39
N GLY A 578 -4.19 -0.30 -10.09
CA GLY A 578 -5.11 -1.43 -10.17
C GLY A 578 -5.43 -1.91 -11.60
N GLN A 579 -4.66 -1.49 -12.58
CA GLN A 579 -4.76 -1.94 -13.97
C GLN A 579 -3.44 -2.54 -14.44
N TRP A 580 -3.51 -3.67 -15.13
CA TRP A 580 -2.37 -4.32 -15.76
C TRP A 580 -2.00 -3.55 -17.04
N THR A 581 -0.97 -2.71 -16.97
CA THR A 581 -0.64 -1.78 -18.06
C THR A 581 0.86 -1.59 -18.21
N ALA A 582 1.28 -1.19 -19.41
CA ALA A 582 2.66 -0.87 -19.68
C ALA A 582 3.07 0.42 -18.97
N VAL A 583 4.21 0.35 -18.29
CA VAL A 583 4.88 1.47 -17.63
C VAL A 583 6.34 1.51 -18.06
N ARG A 584 7.00 2.66 -17.90
CA ARG A 584 8.39 2.86 -18.31
C ARG A 584 9.28 3.19 -17.15
N ALA A 585 10.49 2.60 -17.15
CA ALA A 585 11.54 2.89 -16.20
C ALA A 585 12.84 3.23 -16.92
N TRP A 586 13.48 4.27 -16.42
CA TRP A 586 14.84 4.64 -16.76
C TRP A 586 15.80 4.19 -15.66
N GLY A 587 17.11 4.32 -15.85
CA GLY A 587 18.10 3.75 -14.93
C GLY A 587 17.91 4.14 -13.46
N GLY A 588 17.61 5.42 -13.17
CA GLY A 588 17.36 5.88 -11.79
C GLY A 588 16.13 5.23 -11.14
N LYS A 589 15.05 4.96 -11.91
CA LYS A 589 13.88 4.24 -11.38
C LYS A 589 14.20 2.77 -11.10
N LEU A 590 15.03 2.15 -11.92
CA LEU A 590 15.51 0.79 -11.65
C LEU A 590 16.40 0.75 -10.41
N VAL A 591 17.27 1.76 -10.20
CA VAL A 591 18.07 1.89 -8.98
C VAL A 591 17.19 2.09 -7.75
N GLU A 592 16.16 2.91 -7.80
CA GLU A 592 15.17 3.04 -6.71
C GLU A 592 14.61 1.68 -6.31
N ASN A 593 14.20 0.87 -7.30
CA ASN A 593 13.66 -0.46 -7.04
C ASN A 593 14.71 -1.41 -6.42
N ILE A 594 15.96 -1.39 -6.91
CA ILE A 594 17.07 -2.18 -6.36
C ILE A 594 17.33 -1.78 -4.90
N VAL A 595 17.43 -0.49 -4.61
CA VAL A 595 17.70 0.02 -3.27
C VAL A 595 16.58 -0.31 -2.29
N GLN A 596 15.32 -0.10 -2.70
CA GLN A 596 14.17 -0.47 -1.89
C GLN A 596 14.09 -1.97 -1.62
N GLY A 597 14.39 -2.78 -2.65
CA GLY A 597 14.43 -4.22 -2.52
C GLY A 597 15.54 -4.69 -1.58
N THR A 598 16.74 -4.12 -1.68
CA THR A 598 17.88 -4.41 -0.81
C THR A 598 17.61 -4.01 0.64
N ALA A 599 17.03 -2.81 0.87
CA ALA A 599 16.64 -2.36 2.21
C ALA A 599 15.58 -3.29 2.83
N ARG A 600 14.62 -3.76 2.04
CA ARG A 600 13.64 -4.76 2.48
C ARG A 600 14.30 -6.09 2.87
N ASP A 601 15.34 -6.51 2.15
CA ASP A 601 16.04 -7.76 2.44
C ASP A 601 16.86 -7.67 3.73
N LEU A 602 17.40 -6.50 4.07
CA LEU A 602 18.01 -6.24 5.38
C LEU A 602 16.99 -6.42 6.52
N LEU A 603 15.80 -5.83 6.38
CA LEU A 603 14.73 -6.00 7.37
C LEU A 603 14.26 -7.45 7.45
N ARG A 604 14.11 -8.16 6.32
CA ARG A 604 13.80 -9.59 6.29
C ARG A 604 14.78 -10.39 7.14
N ASP A 605 16.08 -10.17 6.92
CA ASP A 605 17.10 -10.92 7.63
C ASP A 605 17.12 -10.59 9.13
N ALA A 606 16.80 -9.34 9.50
CA ALA A 606 16.60 -8.96 10.91
C ALA A 606 15.37 -9.66 11.53
N ILE A 607 14.24 -9.74 10.81
CA ILE A 607 13.05 -10.48 11.28
C ILE A 607 13.39 -11.96 11.49
N ILE A 608 14.06 -12.60 10.54
CA ILE A 608 14.49 -14.00 10.64
C ILE A 608 15.37 -14.21 11.89
N ARG A 609 16.34 -13.32 12.11
CA ARG A 609 17.22 -13.40 13.30
C ARG A 609 16.48 -13.19 14.61
N ALA A 610 15.52 -12.25 14.66
CA ALA A 610 14.70 -11.99 15.84
C ALA A 610 13.84 -13.20 16.21
N GLU A 611 13.10 -13.74 15.24
CA GLU A 611 12.26 -14.92 15.44
C GLU A 611 13.08 -16.17 15.80
N ALA A 612 14.28 -16.35 15.21
CA ALA A 612 15.20 -17.44 15.56
C ALA A 612 15.72 -17.34 17.02
N ARG A 613 15.80 -16.13 17.60
CA ARG A 613 16.11 -15.90 19.02
C ARG A 613 14.89 -16.06 19.93
N GLY A 614 13.71 -16.39 19.38
CA GLY A 614 12.46 -16.52 20.12
C GLY A 614 11.79 -15.18 20.45
N TRP A 615 12.31 -14.06 19.91
CA TRP A 615 11.71 -12.74 20.12
C TRP A 615 10.41 -12.62 19.33
N LYS A 616 9.42 -11.99 19.92
CA LYS A 616 8.09 -11.88 19.31
C LYS A 616 7.98 -10.62 18.46
N VAL A 617 8.25 -10.74 17.16
CA VAL A 617 7.95 -9.67 16.22
C VAL A 617 6.43 -9.56 16.08
N VAL A 618 5.85 -8.45 16.49
CA VAL A 618 4.38 -8.20 16.42
C VAL A 618 3.99 -7.31 15.26
N PHE A 619 4.94 -6.53 14.77
CA PHE A 619 4.74 -5.59 13.68
C PHE A 619 6.09 -5.20 13.04
N HIS A 620 6.05 -4.72 11.83
CA HIS A 620 7.17 -4.03 11.17
C HIS A 620 6.65 -3.02 10.16
N CYS A 621 7.38 -1.94 9.93
CA CYS A 621 6.93 -0.87 9.06
C CYS A 621 8.12 -0.30 8.25
N HIS A 622 8.13 -0.48 6.94
CA HIS A 622 9.16 0.00 6.01
C HIS A 622 10.57 -0.51 6.32
N ASP A 623 11.27 0.12 7.24
CA ASP A 623 12.64 -0.11 7.72
C ASP A 623 12.70 -0.30 9.24
N GLU A 624 11.56 -0.43 9.90
CA GLU A 624 11.37 -0.54 11.33
C GLU A 624 10.94 -1.95 11.74
N LEU A 625 11.60 -2.51 12.75
CA LEU A 625 11.29 -3.77 13.43
C LEU A 625 10.64 -3.47 14.77
N VAL A 626 9.51 -4.09 15.09
CA VAL A 626 8.80 -3.94 16.37
C VAL A 626 8.69 -5.28 17.07
N VAL A 627 9.38 -5.41 18.17
CA VAL A 627 9.39 -6.59 19.06
C VAL A 627 8.56 -6.30 20.29
N GLU A 628 7.69 -7.21 20.69
CA GLU A 628 6.98 -7.17 21.96
C GLU A 628 7.66 -8.10 22.95
N ALA A 629 8.00 -7.60 24.13
CA ALA A 629 8.68 -8.36 25.17
C ALA A 629 8.13 -8.01 26.57
N PRO A 630 8.16 -8.95 27.53
CA PRO A 630 7.90 -8.60 28.92
C PRO A 630 8.80 -7.46 29.38
N GLU A 631 8.29 -6.54 30.17
CA GLU A 631 9.04 -5.38 30.66
C GLU A 631 10.33 -5.83 31.36
N GLY A 632 11.46 -5.22 31.01
CA GLY A 632 12.79 -5.55 31.56
C GLY A 632 13.43 -6.86 31.08
N SER A 633 12.78 -7.64 30.23
CA SER A 633 13.32 -8.92 29.72
C SER A 633 14.23 -8.81 28.49
N LEU A 634 14.18 -7.71 27.78
CA LEU A 634 14.94 -7.45 26.56
C LEU A 634 15.29 -5.96 26.48
N SER A 635 16.54 -5.63 26.22
CA SER A 635 17.00 -4.25 26.15
C SER A 635 16.91 -3.67 24.76
N GLU A 636 16.78 -2.35 24.67
CA GLU A 636 16.84 -1.59 23.41
C GLU A 636 18.13 -1.85 22.62
N SER A 637 19.28 -1.90 23.36
CA SER A 637 20.59 -2.12 22.75
C SER A 637 20.71 -3.49 22.08
N GLU A 638 20.11 -4.53 22.65
CA GLU A 638 20.09 -5.89 22.05
C GLU A 638 19.29 -5.91 20.75
N VAL A 639 18.10 -5.27 20.74
CA VAL A 639 17.25 -5.21 19.54
C VAL A 639 17.90 -4.36 18.45
N LEU A 640 18.51 -3.23 18.81
CA LEU A 640 19.25 -2.40 17.87
C LEU A 640 20.47 -3.14 17.30
N ALA A 641 21.25 -3.79 18.14
CA ALA A 641 22.41 -4.57 17.70
C ALA A 641 22.01 -5.68 16.72
N LEU A 642 20.91 -6.39 16.98
CA LEU A 642 20.36 -7.39 16.06
C LEU A 642 19.94 -6.76 14.72
N LEU A 643 19.24 -5.61 14.76
CA LEU A 643 18.82 -4.92 13.54
C LEU A 643 20.03 -4.53 12.68
N LEU A 644 21.09 -4.02 13.32
CA LEU A 644 22.31 -3.53 12.66
C LEU A 644 23.31 -4.62 12.28
N GLU A 645 23.06 -5.88 12.65
CA GLU A 645 23.88 -7.01 12.25
C GLU A 645 23.88 -7.16 10.73
N SER A 646 25.04 -6.94 10.10
CA SER A 646 25.16 -7.00 8.65
C SER A 646 25.15 -8.44 8.16
N PRO A 647 24.25 -8.84 7.27
CA PRO A 647 24.29 -10.16 6.68
C PRO A 647 25.49 -10.32 5.74
N PRO A 648 26.00 -11.55 5.50
CA PRO A 648 27.19 -11.79 4.69
C PRO A 648 27.15 -11.17 3.30
N TRP A 649 25.97 -11.12 2.67
CA TRP A 649 25.79 -10.52 1.35
C TRP A 649 25.86 -8.99 1.33
N ALA A 650 25.77 -8.34 2.49
CA ALA A 650 25.85 -6.88 2.65
C ALA A 650 27.19 -6.42 3.23
N ALA A 651 28.26 -7.22 3.09
CA ALA A 651 29.57 -6.88 3.59
C ALA A 651 30.01 -5.49 3.10
N GLY A 652 30.53 -4.67 4.02
CA GLY A 652 30.98 -3.31 3.76
C GLY A 652 29.88 -2.23 3.70
N LEU A 653 28.60 -2.61 3.82
CA LEU A 653 27.50 -1.67 3.98
C LEU A 653 27.48 -1.15 5.42
N PRO A 654 27.68 0.15 5.70
CA PRO A 654 27.51 0.69 7.04
C PRO A 654 26.02 0.74 7.38
N LEU A 655 25.64 0.06 8.46
CA LEU A 655 24.29 0.10 9.01
C LEU A 655 24.29 0.96 10.28
N GLY A 656 23.29 1.79 10.43
CA GLY A 656 23.04 2.58 11.61
C GLY A 656 21.55 2.74 11.81
N GLY A 657 21.12 3.02 13.02
CA GLY A 657 19.70 3.08 13.36
C GLY A 657 19.46 3.76 14.68
N LYS A 658 18.21 3.76 15.08
CA LYS A 658 17.74 4.21 16.39
C LYS A 658 16.76 3.20 16.96
N VAL A 659 16.58 3.24 18.25
CA VAL A 659 15.66 2.39 18.99
C VAL A 659 14.97 3.21 20.06
N HIS A 660 13.75 2.85 20.36
CA HIS A 660 12.99 3.32 21.52
C HIS A 660 12.10 2.20 22.02
N SER A 661 11.76 2.24 23.28
CA SER A 661 10.81 1.29 23.86
C SER A 661 9.76 2.00 24.69
N GLY A 662 8.64 1.33 24.88
CA GLY A 662 7.56 1.83 25.71
C GLY A 662 6.27 1.04 25.56
N PRO A 663 5.24 1.37 26.35
CA PRO A 663 3.97 0.69 26.29
C PRO A 663 3.16 1.02 25.01
N LEU A 664 3.50 2.13 24.33
CA LEU A 664 2.81 2.61 23.12
C LEU A 664 3.74 2.54 21.91
N TYR A 665 3.17 2.34 20.73
CA TYR A 665 3.88 2.50 19.45
C TYR A 665 4.05 3.99 19.13
N LEU A 666 4.80 4.68 19.97
CA LEU A 666 5.03 6.12 19.90
C LEU A 666 6.44 6.41 20.39
N GLU A 667 7.25 7.10 19.60
CA GLU A 667 8.48 7.71 20.08
C GLU A 667 8.08 8.97 20.88
N ALA A 668 7.78 8.81 22.17
CA ALA A 668 7.44 9.93 23.03
C ALA A 668 8.74 10.57 23.55
N LEU A 669 8.85 11.88 23.44
CA LEU A 669 9.85 12.63 24.20
C LEU A 669 9.38 12.65 25.67
N GLU A 670 10.28 12.35 26.59
CA GLU A 670 10.05 12.69 28.00
C GLU A 670 9.73 14.19 28.08
N SER A 671 8.68 14.56 28.81
CA SER A 671 8.31 15.96 28.97
C SER A 671 9.52 16.73 29.49
N PRO A 672 9.97 17.81 28.81
CA PRO A 672 11.05 18.61 29.34
C PRO A 672 10.64 19.12 30.73
N PRO A 673 11.54 19.16 31.72
CA PRO A 673 11.24 19.63 33.04
C PRO A 673 10.57 21.01 32.93
N LYS A 674 9.47 21.19 33.66
CA LYS A 674 8.54 22.37 33.55
C LYS A 674 9.24 23.73 33.64
N ASP A 675 10.49 23.75 34.13
CA ASP A 675 11.30 24.98 34.29
C ASP A 675 11.89 25.55 32.99
N LYS A 676 11.86 24.79 31.86
CA LYS A 676 12.36 25.29 30.57
C LYS A 676 11.30 25.93 29.63
N ILE A 677 10.02 25.84 30.00
CA ILE A 677 8.93 26.40 29.17
C ILE A 677 8.85 27.93 29.33
N ALA A 678 9.34 28.47 30.43
CA ALA A 678 9.33 29.94 30.69
C ALA A 678 10.36 30.73 29.87
N GLU A 679 11.45 30.11 29.42
CA GLU A 679 12.50 30.82 28.69
C GLU A 679 12.29 30.88 27.15
N GLN A 680 11.41 30.04 26.58
CA GLN A 680 11.18 30.04 25.12
C GLN A 680 10.07 30.98 24.65
N SER A 681 9.23 31.51 25.54
CA SER A 681 8.12 32.42 25.17
C SER A 681 8.54 33.89 24.94
N THR A 682 9.81 34.25 25.17
CA THR A 682 10.30 35.64 24.99
C THR A 682 11.16 35.87 23.73
N ALA A 683 11.35 34.88 22.88
CA ALA A 683 12.23 34.95 21.70
C ALA A 683 11.50 34.99 20.34
N THR A 684 10.22 35.36 20.30
CA THR A 684 9.53 35.59 19.03
C THR A 684 9.09 37.04 18.93
N ASN A 685 9.91 37.89 18.28
CA ASN A 685 9.49 38.96 17.37
C ASN A 685 10.64 39.94 17.12
N LYS A 686 11.39 39.69 16.05
CA LYS A 686 11.97 40.78 15.25
C LYS A 686 12.06 40.33 13.81
N PRO A 687 11.50 41.07 12.84
CA PRO A 687 11.72 40.79 11.42
C PRO A 687 13.14 41.22 11.05
N SER A 688 13.91 40.31 10.49
CA SER A 688 15.21 40.57 9.88
C SER A 688 15.00 41.14 8.49
N ALA A 689 15.50 42.31 8.30
CA ALA A 689 15.51 43.06 7.05
C ALA A 689 16.45 42.45 6.00
N THR A 690 16.09 42.70 4.74
CA THR A 690 16.89 42.77 3.51
C THR A 690 17.02 41.49 2.68
N ASP A 691 16.03 41.34 1.81
CA ASP A 691 16.01 40.42 0.62
C ASP A 691 16.69 41.03 -0.62
N THR A 692 17.49 42.11 -0.48
CA THR A 692 17.97 42.86 -1.65
C THR A 692 19.37 42.52 -2.14
N ASP A 693 20.14 41.68 -1.44
CA ASP A 693 21.54 41.43 -1.80
C ASP A 693 21.87 40.12 -2.51
N TRP A 694 20.90 39.22 -2.63
CA TRP A 694 21.12 37.89 -3.23
C TRP A 694 21.11 37.90 -4.75
N ASN A 695 20.31 38.79 -5.38
CA ASN A 695 20.23 38.87 -6.84
C ASN A 695 21.50 39.52 -7.45
N ALA A 696 22.16 40.41 -6.72
CA ALA A 696 23.39 41.07 -7.15
C ALA A 696 24.64 40.17 -7.08
N ALA A 697 24.63 39.15 -6.20
CA ALA A 697 25.72 38.16 -6.11
C ALA A 697 25.64 37.11 -7.21
N LEU A 698 24.43 36.74 -7.64
CA LEU A 698 24.22 35.75 -8.70
C LEU A 698 24.57 36.29 -10.10
N GLU A 699 24.40 37.58 -10.37
CA GLU A 699 24.76 38.17 -11.66
C GLU A 699 26.26 38.37 -11.86
N ARG A 700 27.05 38.42 -10.79
CA ARG A 700 28.51 38.54 -10.85
C ARG A 700 29.25 37.23 -11.14
N GLU A 701 28.67 36.07 -10.82
CA GLU A 701 29.32 34.76 -11.04
C GLU A 701 28.93 34.08 -12.33
N PHE A 702 27.91 34.53 -13.06
CA PHE A 702 27.46 33.88 -14.30
C PHE A 702 27.09 34.91 -15.38
N PRO A 703 28.06 35.40 -16.19
CA PRO A 703 27.73 36.17 -17.37
C PRO A 703 26.99 35.29 -18.39
N ARG A 704 25.93 35.82 -18.96
CA ARG A 704 25.13 35.12 -19.99
C ARG A 704 26.01 34.83 -21.21
N ALA A 705 26.41 33.55 -21.38
CA ALA A 705 27.02 33.07 -22.61
C ALA A 705 25.92 32.50 -23.51
N ASN A 706 25.67 33.15 -24.61
CA ASN A 706 24.97 32.60 -25.78
C ASN A 706 25.85 31.54 -26.41
N GLY A 707 25.39 30.29 -26.38
CA GLY A 707 26.03 29.14 -27.03
C GLY A 707 25.54 27.83 -26.43
N GLY A 708 24.81 27.05 -27.21
CA GLY A 708 24.40 25.72 -26.84
C GLY A 708 25.60 24.78 -26.62
N PRO A 709 25.42 23.71 -25.84
CA PRO A 709 26.52 22.80 -25.54
C PRO A 709 26.93 22.02 -26.79
N LYS A 710 28.22 22.12 -27.14
CA LYS A 710 28.86 21.25 -28.13
C LYS A 710 28.84 19.78 -27.64
N PRO A 711 28.75 18.81 -28.55
CA PRO A 711 28.88 17.40 -28.22
C PRO A 711 30.28 17.13 -27.66
N VAL A 712 30.34 16.36 -26.57
CA VAL A 712 31.60 15.83 -26.05
C VAL A 712 31.98 14.61 -26.85
N ASP A 713 33.18 14.63 -27.46
CA ASP A 713 33.77 13.53 -28.22
C ASP A 713 33.85 12.24 -27.39
N PRO A 714 33.74 11.07 -28.01
CA PRO A 714 33.80 9.80 -27.28
C PRO A 714 35.23 9.54 -26.81
N VAL A 715 35.39 9.37 -25.50
CA VAL A 715 36.62 8.87 -24.90
C VAL A 715 36.74 7.40 -25.29
N GLU A 716 37.82 7.03 -25.98
CA GLU A 716 38.19 5.67 -26.28
C GLU A 716 38.41 4.87 -25.00
N ASP A 717 37.68 3.76 -24.89
CA ASP A 717 37.71 2.83 -23.74
C ASP A 717 38.91 1.90 -23.91
N GLU A 718 39.98 2.10 -23.16
CA GLU A 718 40.92 1.04 -22.85
C GLU A 718 40.23 0.01 -21.94
N ALA A 719 40.14 -1.24 -22.43
CA ALA A 719 39.54 -2.34 -21.72
C ALA A 719 40.45 -2.80 -20.56
N PRO A 720 39.96 -2.82 -19.32
CA PRO A 720 40.74 -3.38 -18.22
C PRO A 720 40.81 -4.90 -18.31
N GLN A 721 41.98 -5.46 -18.14
CA GLN A 721 42.24 -6.90 -18.05
C GLN A 721 41.50 -7.49 -16.87
N THR A 722 40.61 -8.44 -17.12
CA THR A 722 39.78 -9.10 -16.10
C THR A 722 40.51 -10.34 -15.57
N THR A 723 40.72 -10.40 -14.26
CA THR A 723 40.98 -11.65 -13.52
C THR A 723 39.71 -12.54 -13.58
N PRO A 724 39.81 -13.84 -13.74
CA PRO A 724 38.63 -14.71 -13.89
C PRO A 724 37.84 -14.79 -12.60
N VAL A 725 36.61 -14.32 -12.66
CA VAL A 725 35.60 -14.59 -11.63
C VAL A 725 35.06 -16.00 -11.91
N ASP A 726 34.87 -16.79 -10.87
CA ASP A 726 34.34 -18.16 -11.00
C ASP A 726 32.89 -18.14 -11.51
N GLU A 727 32.75 -18.03 -12.84
CA GLU A 727 31.46 -18.11 -13.54
C GLU A 727 30.71 -19.43 -13.28
N ALA A 728 31.43 -20.49 -12.84
CA ALA A 728 30.82 -21.78 -12.60
C ALA A 728 29.98 -21.78 -11.31
N ALA A 729 30.48 -21.17 -10.22
CA ALA A 729 29.76 -21.04 -8.97
C ALA A 729 28.51 -20.14 -9.11
N ILE A 730 28.62 -19.08 -9.91
CA ILE A 730 27.49 -18.18 -10.19
C ILE A 730 26.44 -18.87 -11.08
N ARG A 731 26.86 -19.62 -12.09
CA ARG A 731 25.98 -20.41 -12.96
C ARG A 731 25.30 -21.53 -12.20
N GLN A 732 25.95 -22.12 -11.21
CA GLN A 732 25.36 -23.14 -10.35
C GLN A 732 24.24 -22.55 -9.48
N ARG A 733 24.48 -21.41 -8.82
CA ARG A 733 23.43 -20.69 -8.05
C ARG A 733 22.25 -20.25 -8.92
N MET A 734 22.50 -19.83 -10.17
CA MET A 734 21.45 -19.47 -11.11
C MET A 734 20.68 -20.70 -11.65
N ALA A 735 21.32 -21.85 -11.75
CA ALA A 735 20.67 -23.10 -12.12
C ALA A 735 19.76 -23.60 -10.99
N GLU A 736 20.21 -23.50 -9.75
CA GLU A 736 19.44 -23.78 -8.53
C GLU A 736 18.25 -22.84 -8.40
N GLN A 737 18.38 -21.58 -8.86
CA GLN A 737 17.30 -20.59 -8.88
C GLN A 737 16.36 -20.69 -10.10
N GLY A 738 16.53 -21.71 -10.95
CA GLY A 738 15.70 -21.86 -12.15
C GLY A 738 15.90 -20.80 -13.25
N LEU A 739 16.93 -19.96 -13.12
CA LEU A 739 17.20 -18.84 -14.03
C LEU A 739 17.93 -19.25 -15.33
N LEU A 740 18.50 -20.48 -15.40
CA LEU A 740 19.24 -21.00 -16.57
C LEU A 740 18.51 -22.09 -17.37
N GLY A 741 17.31 -22.46 -16.99
CA GLY A 741 16.63 -23.63 -17.47
C GLY A 741 15.72 -23.49 -18.66
N ARG A 742 16.11 -22.99 -19.84
CA ARG A 742 15.39 -23.28 -21.11
C ARG A 742 16.09 -22.90 -22.42
N ALA A 743 17.26 -22.29 -22.40
CA ALA A 743 17.96 -21.91 -23.64
C ALA A 743 18.57 -23.08 -24.43
N ARG A 744 18.57 -24.29 -23.86
CA ARG A 744 19.22 -25.48 -24.49
C ARG A 744 18.32 -26.44 -25.27
N ARG A 745 17.04 -26.22 -25.44
CA ARG A 745 16.14 -27.14 -26.18
C ARG A 745 15.80 -26.72 -27.61
N LEU A 746 16.36 -25.67 -28.16
CA LEU A 746 16.09 -25.25 -29.53
C LEU A 746 17.21 -25.55 -30.56
N HIS A 747 18.28 -26.23 -30.17
CA HIS A 747 19.36 -26.60 -31.09
C HIS A 747 19.77 -28.06 -31.01
N LYS A 748 18.83 -28.99 -31.34
CA LYS A 748 19.19 -30.32 -31.83
C LYS A 748 18.00 -30.86 -32.63
N ARG A 749 18.02 -30.65 -33.96
CA ARG A 749 17.44 -31.56 -34.95
C ARG A 749 18.53 -31.98 -35.89
N PRO A 750 18.55 -33.28 -36.30
CA PRO A 750 19.68 -33.85 -37.03
C PRO A 750 19.66 -33.46 -38.51
N ARG A 751 20.85 -33.28 -39.07
CA ARG A 751 21.06 -33.18 -40.50
C ARG A 751 20.88 -34.58 -41.10
N HIS A 752 19.93 -34.73 -42.03
CA HIS A 752 20.06 -35.53 -43.24
C HIS A 752 18.89 -35.25 -44.17
N GLY A 753 19.19 -34.91 -45.43
CA GLY A 753 18.21 -34.80 -46.51
C GLY A 753 18.52 -33.67 -47.50
N ARG A 754 19.27 -33.99 -48.53
CA ARG A 754 19.43 -33.15 -49.73
C ARG A 754 18.08 -32.93 -50.38
N ALA A 755 17.71 -31.68 -50.67
CA ALA A 755 16.76 -31.37 -51.73
C ALA A 755 17.02 -30.00 -52.33
N ARG A 756 17.04 -30.01 -53.58
CA ARG A 756 17.26 -29.10 -54.70
C ARG A 756 16.68 -27.70 -54.56
N ALA A 757 17.43 -26.78 -55.17
CA ALA A 757 17.11 -25.41 -55.48
C ALA A 757 15.74 -25.25 -56.17
N SER A 758 14.93 -24.32 -55.69
CA SER A 758 13.78 -23.80 -56.43
C SER A 758 13.93 -22.26 -56.63
N SER A 759 13.56 -21.85 -57.79
CA SER A 759 13.90 -20.66 -58.55
C SER A 759 13.36 -19.31 -58.02
N PRO A 760 13.89 -18.18 -58.54
CA PRO A 760 13.64 -16.82 -58.00
C PRO A 760 12.27 -16.21 -58.24
N ARG A 761 11.28 -16.94 -58.69
CA ARG A 761 9.95 -16.36 -59.04
C ARG A 761 8.93 -16.26 -57.87
N GLN A 762 9.20 -16.87 -56.74
CA GLN A 762 8.24 -16.80 -55.57
C GLN A 762 8.49 -15.60 -54.62
N LEU A 763 9.67 -15.00 -54.67
CA LEU A 763 9.98 -13.85 -53.81
C LEU A 763 9.34 -12.52 -54.27
N ARG A 764 8.89 -12.43 -55.55
CA ARG A 764 8.20 -11.22 -56.04
C ARG A 764 6.70 -11.15 -55.72
N ARG A 765 6.05 -12.25 -55.29
CA ARG A 765 4.62 -12.23 -54.91
C ARG A 765 4.39 -11.86 -53.43
N LEU A 766 5.37 -12.07 -52.56
CA LEU A 766 5.25 -11.67 -51.14
C LEU A 766 5.56 -10.20 -50.91
N LYS A 767 6.36 -9.55 -51.72
CA LYS A 767 6.62 -8.11 -51.64
C LYS A 767 5.44 -7.24 -52.16
N ARG A 768 4.58 -7.76 -53.04
CA ARG A 768 3.39 -7.03 -53.51
C ARG A 768 2.18 -7.09 -52.55
N ARG A 769 2.13 -8.00 -51.57
CA ARG A 769 1.08 -8.05 -50.53
C ARG A 769 1.37 -7.13 -49.36
N ARG A 770 2.63 -6.80 -49.05
CA ARG A 770 2.97 -5.83 -48.02
C ARG A 770 2.71 -4.39 -48.36
N HIS A 771 2.77 -4.00 -49.63
CA HIS A 771 2.51 -2.63 -50.08
C HIS A 771 1.02 -2.27 -50.19
N ARG A 772 0.09 -3.22 -50.24
CA ARG A 772 -1.35 -2.93 -50.25
C ARG A 772 -1.94 -2.69 -48.85
N HIS A 773 -1.33 -3.16 -47.77
CA HIS A 773 -1.79 -2.90 -46.40
C HIS A 773 -1.30 -1.56 -45.81
N GLN A 774 -0.27 -0.96 -46.38
CA GLN A 774 0.22 0.36 -45.92
C GLN A 774 -0.55 1.54 -46.55
N HIS A 775 -1.18 1.35 -47.68
CA HIS A 775 -1.93 2.44 -48.35
C HIS A 775 -3.36 2.62 -47.83
N CYS A 776 -3.92 1.66 -47.10
CA CYS A 776 -5.25 1.77 -46.52
C CYS A 776 -5.28 2.44 -45.14
N ARG A 777 -4.13 2.55 -44.45
CA ARG A 777 -4.02 3.25 -43.16
C ARG A 777 -3.71 4.75 -43.23
N ARG A 778 -3.31 5.27 -44.42
CA ARG A 778 -3.00 6.70 -44.60
C ARG A 778 -4.19 7.58 -45.04
N ARG A 779 -5.38 7.02 -45.28
CA ARG A 779 -6.57 7.79 -45.67
C ARG A 779 -7.57 8.06 -44.55
N ARG A 780 -7.27 7.77 -43.29
CA ARG A 780 -8.18 8.06 -42.15
C ARG A 780 -7.67 9.13 -41.16
N LEU A 781 -6.62 9.88 -41.47
CA LEU A 781 -6.02 10.88 -40.58
C LEU A 781 -5.96 12.32 -41.11
N HIS A 782 -6.67 12.64 -42.19
CA HIS A 782 -6.82 14.05 -42.58
C HIS A 782 -8.28 14.37 -42.89
N GLY A 783 -8.97 14.92 -41.93
CA GLY A 783 -10.33 15.43 -42.08
C GLY A 783 -10.96 15.87 -40.77
N ARG A 784 -10.43 16.90 -40.15
CA ARG A 784 -11.17 17.79 -39.25
C ARG A 784 -10.35 19.07 -39.04
N HIS A 785 -10.70 20.11 -39.78
CA HIS A 785 -10.73 21.51 -39.34
C HIS A 785 -11.31 22.35 -40.45
N ARG A 786 -12.55 22.91 -40.23
CA ARG A 786 -12.93 24.30 -40.41
C ARG A 786 -14.45 24.44 -40.44
N HIS A 787 -14.99 25.16 -39.50
CA HIS A 787 -16.21 25.92 -39.51
C HIS A 787 -16.00 27.20 -40.38
N PRO A 788 -17.00 28.04 -40.71
CA PRO A 788 -18.45 27.99 -40.59
C PRO A 788 -19.25 28.59 -41.82
N ASN A 789 -20.59 28.58 -41.67
CA ASN A 789 -21.55 29.52 -42.17
C ASN A 789 -22.26 29.29 -43.52
N ALA A 790 -23.55 29.25 -43.40
CA ALA A 790 -24.61 30.01 -44.09
C ALA A 790 -25.42 29.33 -45.19
N ARG A 791 -26.72 29.21 -44.85
CA ARG A 791 -27.91 29.50 -45.61
C ARG A 791 -28.45 28.60 -46.75
N ARG A 792 -29.71 28.14 -46.48
CA ARG A 792 -30.91 28.09 -47.39
C ARG A 792 -30.95 27.06 -48.52
N GLY A 793 -32.10 26.37 -48.51
CA GLY A 793 -32.80 25.97 -49.75
C GLY A 793 -33.29 24.53 -49.76
N ALA A 794 -34.50 24.32 -49.37
CA ALA A 794 -35.63 23.82 -50.15
C ALA A 794 -35.48 22.52 -50.96
N GLY A 795 -36.43 21.64 -50.80
CA GLY A 795 -36.86 20.71 -51.84
C GLY A 795 -36.77 19.23 -51.43
N THR A 796 -37.79 18.65 -50.93
CA THR A 796 -38.95 17.98 -51.56
C THR A 796 -38.75 16.49 -51.87
N VAL A 797 -39.57 15.66 -51.20
CA VAL A 797 -40.32 14.49 -51.68
C VAL A 797 -39.54 13.22 -52.03
N ALA A 798 -39.78 12.02 -51.53
CA ALA A 798 -40.97 11.17 -51.48
C ALA A 798 -40.61 9.90 -50.63
N VAL A 799 -41.43 9.44 -49.71
CA VAL A 799 -42.54 8.51 -49.85
C VAL A 799 -42.11 7.06 -50.15
N ILE A 800 -42.37 6.13 -49.27
CA ILE A 800 -43.39 5.07 -49.27
C ILE A 800 -43.19 4.15 -48.07
N ARG A 801 -44.11 4.12 -47.13
CA ARG A 801 -45.11 3.11 -46.69
C ARG A 801 -44.58 1.74 -46.26
N SER A 802 -45.07 1.09 -45.25
CA SER A 802 -46.43 0.93 -44.68
C SER A 802 -46.29 0.26 -43.33
N ALA A 803 -47.06 0.63 -42.36
CA ALA A 803 -48.43 0.15 -41.97
C ALA A 803 -48.28 -0.97 -40.91
N ASP A 804 -49.01 -1.13 -39.89
CA ASP A 804 -50.31 -0.68 -39.38
C ASP A 804 -50.39 -1.09 -37.88
N THR A 805 -51.06 -0.55 -37.10
CA THR A 805 -52.37 -0.17 -36.56
C THR A 805 -52.33 -0.40 -35.04
N SER A 806 -52.99 0.23 -34.16
CA SER A 806 -54.18 1.06 -34.04
C SER A 806 -54.30 1.57 -32.60
N ALA A 807 -54.62 2.79 -32.42
CA ALA A 807 -55.87 3.36 -31.86
C ALA A 807 -55.97 3.28 -30.33
N GLY A 808 -56.25 4.29 -29.62
CA GLY A 808 -57.17 5.40 -29.69
C GLY A 808 -57.12 6.27 -28.44
N THR A 809 -57.25 7.50 -28.74
CA THR A 809 -58.14 8.57 -28.28
C THR A 809 -58.01 9.19 -26.89
N ARG A 810 -57.57 10.43 -26.92
CA ARG A 810 -58.17 11.71 -26.42
C ARG A 810 -58.58 11.76 -24.93
N SER A 811 -58.28 12.82 -24.18
CA SER A 811 -58.58 14.25 -24.43
C SER A 811 -57.86 15.15 -23.43
N GLN A 812 -57.65 16.35 -23.88
CA GLN A 812 -57.17 17.54 -23.22
C GLN A 812 -58.13 18.02 -22.09
N SER A 813 -57.62 18.70 -21.07
CA SER A 813 -58.05 20.08 -20.76
C SER A 813 -57.18 20.74 -19.72
N THR A 814 -56.71 21.86 -20.06
CA THR A 814 -56.24 23.03 -19.29
C THR A 814 -57.25 23.51 -18.26
N PHE A 815 -56.83 24.02 -17.11
CA PHE A 815 -57.12 25.39 -16.66
C PHE A 815 -56.38 25.77 -15.36
N THR A 816 -55.89 26.92 -15.34
CA THR A 816 -55.32 27.91 -14.45
C THR A 816 -56.00 28.14 -13.07
N SER A 817 -55.09 28.52 -12.17
CA SER A 817 -55.13 29.72 -11.31
C SER A 817 -55.78 29.72 -9.91
N THR A 818 -55.00 30.31 -9.03
CA THR A 818 -55.23 31.33 -7.99
C THR A 818 -55.59 30.91 -6.59
N ARG A 819 -54.65 31.35 -5.70
CA ARG A 819 -54.79 32.12 -4.46
C ARG A 819 -56.00 31.82 -3.53
N THR A 820 -55.73 31.58 -2.26
CA THR A 820 -55.78 32.57 -1.14
C THR A 820 -55.80 31.89 0.24
N ALA A 821 -54.95 32.43 1.09
CA ALA A 821 -55.18 32.91 2.40
C ALA A 821 -55.67 31.97 3.54
N ARG A 822 -54.83 31.94 4.53
CA ARG A 822 -55.04 31.89 6.00
C ARG A 822 -56.43 32.42 6.49
N PRO A 823 -56.80 32.30 7.80
CA PRO A 823 -56.11 31.84 9.01
C PRO A 823 -57.04 31.21 10.12
N ILE A 824 -56.43 31.09 11.35
CA ILE A 824 -57.04 31.24 12.72
C ILE A 824 -57.40 29.93 13.45
N SER A 825 -56.72 29.69 14.50
CA SER A 825 -56.89 29.82 15.94
C SER A 825 -57.65 28.74 16.69
N GLY A 826 -57.10 28.46 17.85
CA GLY A 826 -57.83 28.05 19.08
C GLY A 826 -57.10 26.87 19.69
N LEU A 827 -56.26 27.04 20.67
CA LEU A 827 -56.37 27.42 22.07
C LEU A 827 -57.11 26.39 22.96
N ILE A 828 -56.42 26.13 24.07
CA ILE A 828 -56.90 25.76 25.42
C ILE A 828 -57.15 24.26 25.62
N SER A 829 -56.73 23.60 26.71
CA SER A 829 -56.13 23.91 28.01
C SER A 829 -55.89 22.60 28.77
N THR A 830 -54.86 22.61 29.54
CA THR A 830 -54.78 22.39 31.00
C THR A 830 -55.26 21.09 31.61
N SER A 831 -54.45 20.68 32.49
CA SER A 831 -54.57 20.12 33.85
C SER A 831 -54.00 18.72 33.93
N GLY A 832 -53.14 18.39 34.80
CA GLY A 832 -52.75 18.84 36.14
C GLY A 832 -52.95 17.70 37.13
N PHE A 833 -51.99 17.63 38.03
CA PHE A 833 -51.97 16.86 39.27
C PHE A 833 -51.07 15.60 39.26
N ARG A 834 -49.87 15.67 39.85
CA ARG A 834 -49.44 15.75 41.29
C ARG A 834 -49.64 14.46 42.04
N HIS A 835 -48.54 14.13 42.60
CA HIS A 835 -48.14 13.65 43.91
C HIS A 835 -47.83 12.18 44.05
N ALA A 836 -46.70 11.97 44.50
CA ALA A 836 -45.98 11.84 45.79
C ALA A 836 -45.95 10.37 46.21
N GLY A 837 -44.93 9.85 46.74
CA GLY A 837 -43.97 10.11 47.71
C GLY A 837 -43.20 8.84 48.02
N ALA A 838 -41.93 8.99 48.18
CA ALA A 838 -41.13 8.76 49.36
C ALA A 838 -41.33 7.45 50.18
N ARG A 839 -40.22 6.67 50.27
CA ARG A 839 -39.42 6.47 51.50
C ARG A 839 -38.57 5.22 51.45
N ASN A 840 -37.30 5.45 51.67
CA ASN A 840 -36.37 4.50 52.29
C ASN A 840 -36.82 4.22 53.72
N PRO A 841 -36.43 3.08 54.34
CA PRO A 841 -35.20 3.06 55.06
C PRO A 841 -34.47 1.69 55.27
N THR A 842 -33.14 1.77 55.29
CA THR A 842 -32.18 1.29 56.34
C THR A 842 -32.20 -0.11 56.94
N ARG A 843 -30.96 -0.66 56.99
CA ARG A 843 -30.36 -1.46 58.09
C ARG A 843 -30.74 -2.95 58.18
N ASN A 844 -29.88 -3.85 58.42
CA ASN A 844 -28.59 -4.01 59.10
C ASN A 844 -28.15 -5.46 59.07
N THR A 845 -26.83 -5.64 59.05
CA THR A 845 -26.02 -6.63 59.81
C THR A 845 -26.31 -8.12 59.68
N SER A 846 -25.37 -8.96 59.34
CA SER A 846 -24.45 -9.66 60.26
C SER A 846 -23.60 -10.68 59.59
N SER A 847 -22.33 -10.62 59.93
CA SER A 847 -21.24 -11.55 59.86
C SER A 847 -21.59 -13.01 60.06
N THR A 848 -20.93 -13.91 59.31
CA THR A 848 -20.27 -15.07 59.93
C THR A 848 -19.11 -15.56 59.06
N LYS A 849 -17.93 -15.61 59.68
CA LYS A 849 -16.71 -16.26 59.24
C LYS A 849 -16.89 -17.78 59.29
N MET A 850 -16.36 -18.48 58.31
CA MET A 850 -15.67 -19.75 58.53
C MET A 850 -14.59 -19.98 57.51
N ALA A 851 -13.37 -20.16 58.03
CA ALA A 851 -12.18 -20.58 57.36
C ALA A 851 -12.14 -22.11 57.28
N ILE A 852 -11.65 -22.66 56.19
CA ILE A 852 -10.94 -23.95 56.16
C ILE A 852 -9.90 -23.88 55.03
N GLY A 853 -8.65 -24.15 55.41
CA GLY A 853 -7.44 -24.05 54.63
C GLY A 853 -7.14 -25.26 53.72
N PRO A 854 -5.94 -25.33 53.16
CA PRO A 854 -5.66 -25.95 51.85
C PRO A 854 -5.24 -27.42 51.95
N ARG A 855 -5.52 -28.20 50.90
CA ARG A 855 -4.84 -29.49 50.64
C ARG A 855 -4.22 -29.46 49.24
N ALA A 856 -2.89 -29.55 49.25
CA ALA A 856 -2.04 -29.88 48.14
C ALA A 856 -2.12 -31.37 47.76
N HIS A 857 -2.11 -31.69 46.49
CA HIS A 857 -1.64 -32.97 45.97
C HIS A 857 -0.81 -32.75 44.68
N PRO A 858 0.22 -33.57 44.42
CA PRO A 858 1.37 -33.23 43.61
C PRO A 858 1.22 -33.71 42.14
N ILE A 859 1.91 -32.96 41.24
CA ILE A 859 2.09 -33.27 39.83
C ILE A 859 3.32 -34.15 39.65
N PRO A 860 3.30 -35.24 38.86
CA PRO A 860 4.50 -35.99 38.53
C PRO A 860 5.28 -35.37 37.38
N SER A 861 6.56 -35.17 37.58
CA SER A 861 7.58 -34.81 36.62
C SER A 861 7.84 -35.93 35.62
N PHE A 862 7.74 -35.69 34.33
CA PHE A 862 8.33 -36.51 33.28
C PHE A 862 9.63 -35.86 32.78
N ARG A 863 10.74 -36.53 33.02
CA ARG A 863 12.03 -36.28 32.35
C ARG A 863 12.02 -37.08 31.04
N ILE A 864 12.35 -36.42 29.96
CA ILE A 864 12.77 -37.10 28.73
C ILE A 864 14.25 -36.80 28.53
N GLY A 865 15.04 -37.88 28.53
CA GLY A 865 16.47 -37.86 28.25
C GLY A 865 16.73 -37.88 26.75
N TYR A 866 17.75 -37.17 26.33
CA TYR A 866 18.38 -37.30 25.00
C TYR A 866 19.36 -38.48 25.00
N PRO A 867 19.47 -39.21 23.92
CA PRO A 867 20.70 -39.93 23.60
C PRO A 867 21.48 -39.22 22.47
N SER A 868 22.77 -39.34 22.62
CA SER A 868 23.94 -38.89 21.87
C SER A 868 23.81 -38.89 20.34
#